data_0fae78b1787adaff0a0dab4b6a964c46
#
_entry.id   0fae78b1787adaff0a0dab4b6a964c46
#
_cell.length_a   1.000
_cell.length_b   1.000
_cell.length_c   1.000
_cell.angle_alpha   90.00
_cell.angle_beta   90.00
_cell.angle_gamma   90.00
#
_symmetry.space_group_name_H-M   'P 1'
#
loop_
_entity.id
_entity.type
_entity.pdbx_description
1 polymer ?
#
loop_
_entity_poly.entity_id
_entity_poly.type
_entity_poly.pdbx_seq_one_letter_code
_entity_poly.pdbx_strand_id
1 'polypeptide(L)'
;MKNVLICVSMLGSTVAFAQEKDTIKSNAIEEVVVNGRYYKKYVEKQGSSSLRLDEDLIKIPQNISIITNRALEDQQVTTLSDGVLRNVAGAQRLEHWGDMYTRVNMRGSRAAAFMNGVNVTSNWGPLSEDMSFVDHIEFIKGPSGFLMSNGEPSGIYNIVTKKPTGNSLNGTARVTLGSYNMYRGEADIDSKITDKVAFRLNLMAQNRNSFRDYEFNDRYIINPSLKINLTDNTTLTAEYIYQRAKMSEVGSAYVYSFQGYGVKPREYTVSDPNLDPTKVTNNTVNLNLQHKFNDNWKLTSQLSYVNEYTMGSDIWPSMFQGNYILRGLNYWEANNEMKFGQIFLNGYAKTGSVSHKILAGLDLGSKKYIADWSQAYNLDKFNETNDRSLPADFRYWYNMDTNNYDIKGTAPYSGPINDFKPFNNSSPLSVRAGAGGTINQNYTGLYLQDELGFLDDALRLTLAARYTTVKENSYGTKSSANRITPRIGLSYSISEDMSAYALYDQAFSPQSGIFRDGTTAKPITGSNVEVGFKKDWFAGKWNTTLSLYNINKDNTITSDPTDPSYQYSILLGKTRVQGVEFDLKGQITRGFNAIFNYAFTENKYTETTAKATKGDRVPGYAKHTANGWLNYTFTDGALEGFGLSFGGSYLADRSSWNWGSSTTLDMNDYVKFDAGLSWENTKFRVNLNVFNIFDRYLYSGSSIDFLQADGTYKGGYYYQAEAPRNFRLSIGYKF
;
A
#
# COMPACT_ATOMS: atom_id res chain seq x y z
N MET A 1 10.31 -27.27 8.65
CA MET A 1 9.35 -27.91 9.57
C MET A 1 9.82 -28.02 11.02
N LYS A 2 11.05 -28.46 11.34
CA LYS A 2 11.52 -28.59 12.74
C LYS A 2 11.53 -27.26 13.54
N ASN A 3 11.82 -26.14 12.92
CA ASN A 3 11.97 -24.84 13.63
C ASN A 3 10.64 -24.12 13.92
N VAL A 4 9.58 -24.42 13.21
CA VAL A 4 8.25 -23.84 13.45
C VAL A 4 7.52 -24.53 14.61
N LEU A 5 7.75 -25.84 14.78
CA LEU A 5 7.17 -26.60 15.89
C LEU A 5 7.75 -26.19 17.26
N ILE A 6 9.01 -25.76 17.31
CA ILE A 6 9.69 -25.33 18.55
C ILE A 6 9.10 -24.01 19.08
N CYS A 7 8.72 -23.09 18.20
CA CYS A 7 8.08 -21.83 18.63
C CYS A 7 6.66 -22.03 19.20
N VAL A 8 5.92 -22.99 18.68
CA VAL A 8 4.54 -23.29 19.17
C VAL A 8 4.59 -24.02 20.52
N SER A 9 5.58 -24.87 20.74
CA SER A 9 5.72 -25.61 22.01
C SER A 9 6.19 -24.73 23.19
N MET A 10 6.96 -23.65 22.93
CA MET A 10 7.35 -22.70 23.98
C MET A 10 6.22 -21.76 24.43
N LEU A 11 5.24 -21.45 23.55
CA LEU A 11 4.08 -20.65 23.92
C LEU A 11 3.05 -21.41 24.78
N GLY A 12 3.00 -22.73 24.67
CA GLY A 12 2.08 -23.56 25.44
C GLY A 12 2.48 -23.75 26.92
N SER A 13 3.75 -23.55 27.27
CA SER A 13 4.26 -23.79 28.63
C SER A 13 4.24 -22.57 29.56
N THR A 14 4.04 -21.35 29.02
CA THR A 14 4.01 -20.11 29.84
C THR A 14 2.62 -19.63 30.23
N VAL A 15 1.55 -20.25 29.70
CA VAL A 15 0.15 -19.80 29.95
C VAL A 15 -0.43 -20.36 31.26
N ALA A 16 0.28 -21.24 31.98
CA ALA A 16 -0.26 -21.95 33.15
C ALA A 16 -0.17 -21.18 34.49
N PHE A 17 0.41 -19.97 34.55
CA PHE A 17 0.69 -19.29 35.83
C PHE A 17 0.11 -17.88 36.02
N ALA A 18 -0.98 -17.52 35.37
CA ALA A 18 -1.62 -16.23 35.64
C ALA A 18 -3.14 -16.37 35.84
N GLN A 19 -3.54 -16.77 37.00
CA GLN A 19 -4.93 -16.63 37.49
C GLN A 19 -4.92 -16.02 38.89
N GLU A 20 -4.97 -14.70 38.98
CA GLU A 20 -5.47 -13.98 40.15
C GLU A 20 -6.48 -12.93 39.71
N LYS A 21 -7.61 -12.96 40.40
CA LYS A 21 -8.76 -12.07 40.16
C LYS A 21 -8.54 -10.76 40.91
N ASP A 22 -8.41 -9.66 40.17
CA ASP A 22 -8.59 -8.33 40.79
C ASP A 22 -9.69 -7.55 40.07
N THR A 23 -10.66 -7.17 40.86
CA THR A 23 -11.79 -6.34 40.48
C THR A 23 -11.45 -4.87 40.72
N ILE A 24 -11.22 -4.11 39.65
CA ILE A 24 -11.18 -2.64 39.73
C ILE A 24 -12.29 -2.06 38.84
N LYS A 25 -13.21 -1.32 39.49
CA LYS A 25 -14.27 -0.59 38.81
C LYS A 25 -13.71 0.61 38.06
N SER A 26 -13.95 0.70 36.75
CA SER A 26 -13.86 1.94 36.00
C SER A 26 -15.20 2.25 35.33
N ASN A 27 -15.75 3.40 35.65
CA ASN A 27 -17.12 3.82 35.31
C ASN A 27 -17.33 4.30 33.86
N ALA A 28 -16.46 3.95 32.92
CA ALA A 28 -16.62 4.37 31.53
C ALA A 28 -16.74 3.22 30.52
N ILE A 29 -16.78 1.96 30.97
CA ILE A 29 -16.65 0.78 30.08
C ILE A 29 -17.89 -0.14 30.11
N GLU A 30 -18.84 0.06 31.00
CA GLU A 30 -19.94 -0.90 31.19
C GLU A 30 -20.94 -1.01 30.03
N GLU A 31 -21.07 -0.01 29.18
CA GLU A 31 -21.99 -0.08 28.02
C GLU A 31 -21.42 -0.82 26.82
N VAL A 32 -20.10 -0.97 26.76
CA VAL A 32 -19.39 -1.60 25.65
C VAL A 32 -19.26 -3.12 25.82
N VAL A 33 -19.23 -3.63 27.04
CA VAL A 33 -18.89 -5.04 27.31
C VAL A 33 -20.04 -6.00 27.03
N VAL A 34 -21.30 -5.60 27.21
CA VAL A 34 -22.45 -6.49 27.03
C VAL A 34 -22.83 -6.74 25.58
N ASN A 35 -22.50 -5.82 24.66
CA ASN A 35 -22.74 -5.96 23.23
C ASN A 35 -21.48 -6.33 22.42
N GLY A 36 -20.32 -6.42 23.04
CA GLY A 36 -19.01 -6.51 22.36
C GLY A 36 -18.77 -7.79 21.56
N ARG A 37 -19.47 -8.89 21.87
CA ARG A 37 -19.23 -10.19 21.21
C ARG A 37 -19.64 -10.20 19.73
N TYR A 38 -20.73 -9.49 19.39
CA TYR A 38 -21.29 -9.48 18.04
C TYR A 38 -21.15 -8.13 17.35
N TYR A 39 -20.61 -7.13 18.04
CA TYR A 39 -20.28 -5.84 17.44
C TYR A 39 -18.90 -5.92 16.78
N LYS A 40 -18.91 -6.01 15.47
CA LYS A 40 -17.67 -5.96 14.67
C LYS A 40 -17.42 -4.53 14.25
N LYS A 41 -16.36 -3.93 14.77
CA LYS A 41 -16.03 -2.53 14.52
C LYS A 41 -15.47 -2.35 13.10
N TYR A 42 -16.35 -2.07 12.12
CA TYR A 42 -16.00 -1.75 10.74
C TYR A 42 -15.86 -0.25 10.50
N VAL A 43 -16.25 0.58 11.46
CA VAL A 43 -16.24 2.06 11.37
C VAL A 43 -15.40 2.64 12.50
N GLU A 44 -14.56 3.60 12.17
CA GLU A 44 -13.95 4.54 13.10
C GLU A 44 -14.56 5.93 12.91
N LYS A 45 -14.84 6.64 14.00
CA LYS A 45 -15.39 8.00 13.97
C LYS A 45 -14.30 9.06 13.82
N GLN A 46 -13.09 8.75 14.28
CA GLN A 46 -11.94 9.65 14.26
C GLN A 46 -10.75 8.99 13.57
N GLY A 47 -9.91 9.80 12.96
CA GLY A 47 -8.62 9.35 12.45
C GLY A 47 -7.59 9.20 13.58
N SER A 48 -6.46 8.60 13.28
CA SER A 48 -5.34 8.53 14.21
C SER A 48 -4.73 9.92 14.45
N SER A 49 -4.00 10.07 15.55
CA SER A 49 -3.23 11.30 15.84
C SER A 49 -2.20 11.63 14.76
N SER A 50 -1.83 10.67 13.93
CA SER A 50 -0.92 10.88 12.81
C SER A 50 -1.53 11.71 11.67
N LEU A 51 -2.85 11.80 11.57
CA LEU A 51 -3.53 12.74 10.66
C LEU A 51 -3.48 14.19 11.18
N ARG A 52 -3.08 14.40 12.45
CA ARG A 52 -2.99 15.72 13.10
C ARG A 52 -4.33 16.45 13.26
N LEU A 53 -5.42 15.81 12.87
CA LEU A 53 -6.79 16.31 13.00
C LEU A 53 -7.40 15.74 14.29
N ASP A 54 -7.88 16.59 15.17
CA ASP A 54 -8.48 16.22 16.45
C ASP A 54 -10.01 16.46 16.35
N GLU A 55 -10.64 15.80 15.38
CA GLU A 55 -12.06 16.01 15.04
C GLU A 55 -12.68 14.72 14.47
N ASP A 56 -13.99 14.58 14.62
CA ASP A 56 -14.75 13.50 14.02
C ASP A 56 -14.72 13.58 12.49
N LEU A 57 -14.54 12.44 11.82
CA LEU A 57 -14.45 12.37 10.36
C LEU A 57 -15.67 12.96 9.65
N ILE A 58 -16.83 12.89 10.29
CA ILE A 58 -18.08 13.47 9.74
C ILE A 58 -17.98 15.00 9.56
N LYS A 59 -17.20 15.67 10.39
CA LYS A 59 -17.04 17.13 10.39
C LYS A 59 -15.91 17.61 9.47
N ILE A 60 -14.96 16.73 9.12
CA ILE A 60 -13.78 17.07 8.32
C ILE A 60 -14.18 17.25 6.84
N PRO A 61 -13.86 18.38 6.19
CA PRO A 61 -14.21 18.64 4.79
C PRO A 61 -13.29 17.89 3.81
N GLN A 62 -13.21 16.57 3.92
CA GLN A 62 -12.41 15.71 3.03
C GLN A 62 -12.92 14.28 3.03
N ASN A 63 -12.80 13.57 1.92
CA ASN A 63 -13.07 12.14 1.85
C ASN A 63 -11.90 11.36 2.49
N ILE A 64 -12.13 10.85 3.69
CA ILE A 64 -11.20 9.97 4.42
C ILE A 64 -11.92 8.65 4.68
N SER A 65 -11.29 7.55 4.27
CA SER A 65 -11.83 6.20 4.48
C SER A 65 -10.88 5.40 5.38
N ILE A 66 -11.36 4.92 6.51
CA ILE A 66 -10.58 4.08 7.45
C ILE A 66 -11.02 2.64 7.30
N ILE A 67 -10.05 1.74 7.15
CA ILE A 67 -10.26 0.29 7.09
C ILE A 67 -9.71 -0.32 8.37
N THR A 68 -10.59 -0.82 9.20
CA THR A 68 -10.25 -1.36 10.51
C THR A 68 -9.60 -2.74 10.40
N ASN A 69 -8.75 -3.07 11.36
CA ASN A 69 -8.17 -4.41 11.46
C ASN A 69 -9.26 -5.50 11.47
N ARG A 70 -10.39 -5.26 12.16
CA ARG A 70 -11.49 -6.21 12.20
C ARG A 70 -12.09 -6.55 10.83
N ALA A 71 -12.25 -5.55 9.97
CA ALA A 71 -12.71 -5.78 8.59
C ALA A 71 -11.70 -6.61 7.79
N LEU A 72 -10.41 -6.33 7.96
CA LEU A 72 -9.33 -7.09 7.31
C LEU A 72 -9.23 -8.52 7.81
N GLU A 73 -9.42 -8.74 9.11
CA GLU A 73 -9.44 -10.08 9.71
C GLU A 73 -10.62 -10.93 9.22
N ASP A 74 -11.84 -10.38 9.13
CA ASP A 74 -13.00 -11.11 8.61
C ASP A 74 -12.79 -11.53 7.14
N GLN A 75 -12.05 -10.73 6.37
CA GLN A 75 -11.68 -11.01 5.00
C GLN A 75 -10.39 -11.84 4.86
N GLN A 76 -9.72 -12.17 5.95
CA GLN A 76 -8.41 -12.83 6.01
C GLN A 76 -7.36 -12.19 5.09
N VAL A 77 -7.33 -10.86 5.06
CA VAL A 77 -6.31 -10.09 4.35
C VAL A 77 -5.00 -10.14 5.14
N THR A 78 -3.91 -10.55 4.51
CA THR A 78 -2.59 -10.71 5.16
C THR A 78 -1.61 -9.61 4.83
N THR A 79 -1.71 -9.02 3.63
CA THR A 79 -0.85 -7.90 3.19
C THR A 79 -1.68 -6.83 2.49
N LEU A 80 -1.12 -5.63 2.34
CA LEU A 80 -1.79 -4.54 1.62
C LEU A 80 -2.16 -4.93 0.18
N SER A 81 -1.32 -5.72 -0.47
CA SER A 81 -1.57 -6.23 -1.82
C SER A 81 -2.69 -7.27 -1.89
N ASP A 82 -3.08 -7.87 -0.77
CA ASP A 82 -3.98 -9.02 -0.68
C ASP A 82 -5.45 -8.63 -0.43
N GLY A 83 -5.95 -7.61 -1.10
CA GLY A 83 -7.38 -7.30 -1.07
C GLY A 83 -7.82 -6.14 -0.16
N VAL A 84 -6.89 -5.39 0.47
CA VAL A 84 -7.24 -4.18 1.24
C VAL A 84 -8.04 -3.20 0.39
N LEU A 85 -7.64 -3.01 -0.87
CA LEU A 85 -8.18 -1.97 -1.74
C LEU A 85 -9.64 -2.18 -2.14
N ARG A 86 -10.18 -3.40 -2.04
CA ARG A 86 -11.62 -3.65 -2.23
C ARG A 86 -12.50 -2.98 -1.17
N ASN A 87 -11.92 -2.46 -0.10
CA ASN A 87 -12.64 -1.75 0.96
C ASN A 87 -12.66 -0.23 0.76
N VAL A 88 -12.13 0.28 -0.37
CA VAL A 88 -11.94 1.72 -0.62
C VAL A 88 -12.44 2.06 -2.02
N ALA A 89 -13.40 2.99 -2.11
CA ALA A 89 -13.92 3.45 -3.40
C ALA A 89 -12.79 4.04 -4.26
N GLY A 90 -12.69 3.58 -5.51
CA GLY A 90 -11.75 4.09 -6.50
C GLY A 90 -10.27 3.74 -6.29
N ALA A 91 -9.93 2.99 -5.22
CA ALA A 91 -8.57 2.50 -5.03
C ALA A 91 -8.34 1.21 -5.82
N GLN A 92 -7.23 1.14 -6.54
CA GLN A 92 -6.86 0.00 -7.38
C GLN A 92 -5.39 -0.36 -7.13
N ARG A 93 -5.11 -1.68 -7.09
CA ARG A 93 -3.75 -2.17 -7.14
C ARG A 93 -3.23 -2.09 -8.57
N LEU A 94 -2.08 -1.49 -8.75
CA LEU A 94 -1.32 -1.61 -9.97
C LEU A 94 -0.22 -2.64 -9.74
N GLU A 95 -0.31 -3.76 -10.45
CA GLU A 95 0.67 -4.83 -10.34
C GLU A 95 2.02 -4.39 -10.87
N HIS A 96 3.03 -4.51 -10.01
CA HIS A 96 4.42 -4.27 -10.38
C HIS A 96 5.35 -4.96 -9.37
N TRP A 97 6.31 -5.73 -9.84
CA TRP A 97 7.27 -6.51 -9.04
C TRP A 97 6.64 -7.47 -8.02
N GLY A 98 5.55 -8.13 -8.43
CA GLY A 98 4.89 -9.14 -7.61
C GLY A 98 4.42 -8.60 -6.26
N ASP A 99 4.73 -9.30 -5.19
CA ASP A 99 4.34 -8.96 -3.82
C ASP A 99 5.47 -8.27 -3.02
N MET A 100 6.52 -7.78 -3.70
CA MET A 100 7.62 -7.09 -3.04
C MET A 100 7.16 -5.75 -2.46
N TYR A 101 6.39 -4.96 -3.23
CA TYR A 101 5.76 -3.74 -2.74
C TYR A 101 4.39 -3.53 -3.38
N THR A 102 3.54 -2.76 -2.70
CA THR A 102 2.20 -2.47 -3.19
C THR A 102 2.15 -1.10 -3.86
N ARG A 103 1.68 -1.06 -5.10
CA ARG A 103 1.45 0.18 -5.82
C ARG A 103 -0.05 0.46 -5.86
N VAL A 104 -0.47 1.44 -5.09
CA VAL A 104 -1.87 1.86 -4.99
C VAL A 104 -2.12 3.03 -5.92
N ASN A 105 -3.11 2.92 -6.79
CA ASN A 105 -3.62 4.03 -7.58
C ASN A 105 -4.97 4.47 -7.03
N MET A 106 -5.14 5.77 -6.86
CA MET A 106 -6.41 6.43 -6.53
C MET A 106 -6.56 7.67 -7.42
N ARG A 107 -7.79 7.97 -7.83
CA ARG A 107 -8.08 9.21 -8.57
C ARG A 107 -7.04 9.51 -9.67
N GLY A 108 -6.67 8.49 -10.44
CA GLY A 108 -5.87 8.62 -11.66
C GLY A 108 -4.35 8.70 -11.51
N SER A 109 -3.78 8.62 -10.30
CA SER A 109 -2.33 8.51 -10.12
C SER A 109 -1.94 7.71 -8.87
N ARG A 110 -0.62 7.46 -8.69
CA ARG A 110 -0.10 6.68 -7.56
C ARG A 110 -0.33 7.43 -6.25
N ALA A 111 -0.92 6.74 -5.26
CA ALA A 111 -1.00 7.23 -3.89
C ALA A 111 0.36 7.12 -3.19
N ALA A 112 0.68 8.08 -2.34
CA ALA A 112 1.87 8.02 -1.52
C ALA A 112 1.66 7.11 -0.30
N ALA A 113 2.70 6.35 0.06
CA ALA A 113 2.71 5.45 1.21
C ALA A 113 3.15 6.19 2.47
N PHE A 114 2.34 6.14 3.51
CA PHE A 114 2.65 6.69 4.84
C PHE A 114 2.58 5.60 5.90
N MET A 115 3.37 5.76 6.94
CA MET A 115 3.32 4.93 8.14
C MET A 115 3.38 5.82 9.37
N ASN A 116 2.37 5.74 10.24
CA ASN A 116 2.24 6.59 11.42
C ASN A 116 2.47 8.10 11.12
N GLY A 117 1.99 8.57 9.95
CA GLY A 117 2.04 9.98 9.55
C GLY A 117 3.36 10.46 8.92
N VAL A 118 4.33 9.58 8.64
CA VAL A 118 5.54 9.91 7.90
C VAL A 118 5.54 9.30 6.50
N ASN A 119 6.05 10.03 5.52
CA ASN A 119 6.06 9.63 4.11
C ASN A 119 7.16 8.61 3.82
N VAL A 120 6.84 7.32 3.86
CA VAL A 120 7.75 6.21 3.57
C VAL A 120 7.80 5.81 2.10
N THR A 121 7.15 6.55 1.21
CA THR A 121 7.20 6.29 -0.24
C THR A 121 8.62 6.26 -0.74
N SER A 122 9.00 5.21 -1.43
CA SER A 122 10.30 5.05 -2.08
C SER A 122 10.14 4.59 -3.53
N ASN A 123 11.26 4.50 -4.27
CA ASN A 123 11.25 4.05 -5.65
C ASN A 123 10.70 2.62 -5.78
N TRP A 124 11.21 1.71 -4.96
CA TRP A 124 10.97 0.27 -5.01
C TRP A 124 10.50 -0.28 -3.66
N GLY A 125 9.70 0.47 -2.95
CA GLY A 125 9.17 0.12 -1.64
C GLY A 125 8.07 1.08 -1.21
N PRO A 126 7.66 1.04 0.05
CA PRO A 126 8.12 0.10 1.08
C PRO A 126 7.73 -1.36 0.80
N LEU A 127 8.39 -2.32 1.48
CA LEU A 127 7.97 -3.72 1.45
C LEU A 127 6.46 -3.79 1.73
N SER A 128 5.72 -4.58 0.91
CA SER A 128 4.27 -4.69 1.05
C SER A 128 3.89 -4.99 2.50
N GLU A 129 3.10 -4.08 3.08
CA GLU A 129 2.82 -4.05 4.51
C GLU A 129 2.00 -5.26 4.92
N ASP A 130 2.43 -5.90 6.00
CA ASP A 130 1.75 -7.04 6.59
C ASP A 130 0.73 -6.59 7.64
N MET A 131 -0.43 -7.23 7.65
CA MET A 131 -1.55 -6.83 8.53
C MET A 131 -1.37 -7.26 9.99
N SER A 132 -0.38 -8.08 10.34
CA SER A 132 -0.17 -8.57 11.72
C SER A 132 0.08 -7.46 12.74
N PHE A 133 0.77 -6.39 12.35
CA PHE A 133 1.10 -5.25 13.21
C PHE A 133 0.27 -4.00 12.93
N VAL A 134 -0.68 -4.07 12.00
CA VAL A 134 -1.53 -2.94 11.60
C VAL A 134 -2.79 -2.88 12.46
N ASP A 135 -3.08 -1.70 13.01
CA ASP A 135 -4.31 -1.39 13.72
C ASP A 135 -5.43 -1.04 12.74
N HIS A 136 -5.16 -0.10 11.85
CA HIS A 136 -6.06 0.29 10.77
C HIS A 136 -5.28 0.99 9.66
N ILE A 137 -5.95 1.21 8.52
CA ILE A 137 -5.37 1.92 7.38
C ILE A 137 -6.26 3.10 7.03
N GLU A 138 -5.68 4.28 6.93
CA GLU A 138 -6.36 5.52 6.58
C GLU A 138 -6.07 5.87 5.12
N PHE A 139 -7.11 6.06 4.33
CA PHE A 139 -7.03 6.52 2.94
C PHE A 139 -7.54 7.94 2.86
N ILE A 140 -6.65 8.89 2.60
CA ILE A 140 -6.97 10.31 2.42
C ILE A 140 -6.96 10.59 0.93
N LYS A 141 -8.13 10.87 0.36
CA LYS A 141 -8.31 10.99 -1.08
C LYS A 141 -8.12 12.43 -1.56
N GLY A 142 -7.51 12.59 -2.73
CA GLY A 142 -7.17 13.89 -3.30
C GLY A 142 -5.87 14.48 -2.78
N PRO A 143 -5.49 15.69 -3.23
CA PRO A 143 -4.28 16.35 -2.80
C PRO A 143 -4.22 16.48 -1.28
N SER A 144 -3.14 15.98 -0.69
CA SER A 144 -2.93 16.02 0.77
C SER A 144 -1.69 16.85 1.13
N GLY A 145 -1.31 17.77 0.24
CA GLY A 145 -0.09 18.56 0.36
C GLY A 145 -0.02 19.38 1.63
N PHE A 146 -1.14 19.84 2.16
CA PHE A 146 -1.17 20.53 3.45
C PHE A 146 -0.79 19.58 4.60
N LEU A 147 -1.46 18.44 4.72
CA LEU A 147 -1.27 17.53 5.86
C LEU A 147 0.06 16.78 5.79
N MET A 148 0.52 16.44 4.58
CA MET A 148 1.47 15.36 4.39
C MET A 148 2.73 15.73 3.58
N SER A 149 3.03 17.01 3.38
CA SER A 149 4.24 17.50 2.70
C SER A 149 4.13 17.53 1.17
N ASN A 150 4.90 16.73 0.46
CA ASN A 150 4.92 16.64 -0.99
C ASN A 150 4.43 15.26 -1.43
N GLY A 151 3.76 15.20 -2.56
CA GLY A 151 3.23 13.96 -3.14
C GLY A 151 2.32 14.22 -4.33
N GLU A 152 1.91 13.15 -4.97
CA GLU A 152 0.97 13.18 -6.08
C GLU A 152 -0.43 13.66 -5.62
N PRO A 153 -1.21 14.31 -6.51
CA PRO A 153 -2.52 14.86 -6.16
C PRO A 153 -3.64 13.80 -6.02
N SER A 154 -3.33 12.53 -6.11
CA SER A 154 -4.28 11.42 -6.00
C SER A 154 -4.73 11.11 -4.58
N GLY A 155 -3.84 11.31 -3.62
CA GLY A 155 -4.02 10.99 -2.22
C GLY A 155 -2.90 10.16 -1.62
N ILE A 156 -3.16 9.70 -0.41
CA ILE A 156 -2.24 8.88 0.37
C ILE A 156 -2.97 7.72 1.04
N TYR A 157 -2.23 6.67 1.39
CA TYR A 157 -2.65 5.74 2.43
C TYR A 157 -1.65 5.80 3.59
N ASN A 158 -2.17 5.70 4.81
CA ASN A 158 -1.39 5.77 6.04
C ASN A 158 -1.62 4.50 6.86
N ILE A 159 -0.57 3.70 7.01
CA ILE A 159 -0.57 2.52 7.87
C ILE A 159 -0.42 2.99 9.31
N VAL A 160 -1.41 2.72 10.13
CA VAL A 160 -1.36 2.96 11.57
C VAL A 160 -1.05 1.65 12.28
N THR A 161 0.04 1.62 13.01
CA THR A 161 0.50 0.41 13.70
C THR A 161 -0.13 0.28 15.08
N LYS A 162 -0.30 -0.96 15.52
CA LYS A 162 -0.83 -1.30 16.85
C LYS A 162 0.05 -0.72 17.96
N LYS A 163 -0.56 -0.07 18.96
CA LYS A 163 0.14 0.53 20.10
C LYS A 163 -0.32 -0.11 21.41
N PRO A 164 0.50 -0.05 22.50
CA PRO A 164 0.07 -0.50 23.81
C PRO A 164 -1.17 0.25 24.29
N THR A 165 -2.21 -0.49 24.70
CA THR A 165 -3.46 0.11 25.19
C THR A 165 -3.35 0.56 26.65
N GLY A 166 -2.53 -0.11 27.44
CA GLY A 166 -2.44 0.08 28.90
C GLY A 166 -3.43 -0.77 29.69
N ASN A 167 -4.14 -1.68 29.04
CA ASN A 167 -5.00 -2.66 29.68
C ASN A 167 -4.16 -3.78 30.34
N SER A 168 -4.76 -4.57 31.22
CA SER A 168 -4.18 -5.83 31.70
C SER A 168 -3.92 -6.76 30.53
N LEU A 169 -3.21 -7.86 30.78
CA LEU A 169 -2.83 -8.81 29.74
C LEU A 169 -4.02 -9.16 28.82
N ASN A 170 -3.86 -8.89 27.55
CA ASN A 170 -4.80 -9.15 26.48
C ASN A 170 -4.01 -9.53 25.22
N GLY A 171 -4.52 -10.49 24.46
CA GLY A 171 -3.80 -10.86 23.25
C GLY A 171 -4.52 -11.87 22.38
N THR A 172 -3.90 -12.16 21.27
CA THR A 172 -4.34 -13.19 20.33
C THR A 172 -3.15 -13.99 19.82
N ALA A 173 -3.32 -15.29 19.74
CA ALA A 173 -2.43 -16.19 18.98
C ALA A 173 -3.23 -16.79 17.82
N ARG A 174 -2.71 -16.78 16.62
CA ARG A 174 -3.41 -17.27 15.42
C ARG A 174 -2.50 -18.13 14.58
N VAL A 175 -3.06 -19.22 14.06
CA VAL A 175 -2.44 -20.06 13.02
C VAL A 175 -3.33 -20.02 11.79
N THR A 176 -2.75 -19.82 10.62
CA THR A 176 -3.44 -19.84 9.33
C THR A 176 -2.78 -20.84 8.42
N LEU A 177 -3.60 -21.71 7.82
CA LEU A 177 -3.25 -22.68 6.80
C LEU A 177 -3.96 -22.27 5.50
N GLY A 178 -3.32 -22.47 4.38
CA GLY A 178 -3.95 -22.12 3.10
C GLY A 178 -3.41 -22.88 1.90
N SER A 179 -4.04 -22.66 0.77
CA SER A 179 -3.57 -23.15 -0.52
C SER A 179 -2.12 -22.74 -0.76
N TYR A 180 -1.42 -23.51 -1.57
CA TYR A 180 -0.02 -23.28 -1.96
C TYR A 180 0.96 -23.36 -0.77
N ASN A 181 0.75 -24.35 0.10
CA ASN A 181 1.59 -24.58 1.29
C ASN A 181 1.75 -23.33 2.16
N MET A 182 0.68 -22.56 2.32
CA MET A 182 0.69 -21.42 3.23
C MET A 182 0.60 -21.89 4.67
N TYR A 183 1.60 -21.54 5.45
CA TYR A 183 1.68 -21.74 6.90
C TYR A 183 2.03 -20.40 7.53
N ARG A 184 1.16 -19.87 8.38
CA ARG A 184 1.36 -18.57 9.02
C ARG A 184 1.00 -18.64 10.50
N GLY A 185 1.91 -18.18 11.36
CA GLY A 185 1.70 -18.01 12.80
C GLY A 185 1.79 -16.54 13.17
N GLU A 186 0.88 -16.07 14.02
CA GLU A 186 0.82 -14.69 14.51
C GLU A 186 0.59 -14.67 16.01
N ALA A 187 1.20 -13.73 16.70
CA ALA A 187 0.91 -13.43 18.10
C ALA A 187 0.87 -11.91 18.31
N ASP A 188 -0.14 -11.45 19.02
CA ASP A 188 -0.32 -10.06 19.45
C ASP A 188 -0.52 -10.09 20.96
N ILE A 189 0.41 -9.53 21.71
CA ILE A 189 0.43 -9.53 23.18
C ILE A 189 0.46 -8.08 23.63
N ASP A 190 -0.58 -7.64 24.31
CA ASP A 190 -0.72 -6.29 24.87
C ASP A 190 -0.87 -6.38 26.40
N SER A 191 -0.02 -5.70 27.13
CA SER A 191 0.03 -5.80 28.58
C SER A 191 0.43 -4.50 29.26
N LYS A 192 -0.23 -4.19 30.34
CA LYS A 192 0.21 -3.23 31.35
C LYS A 192 1.32 -3.85 32.19
N ILE A 193 2.51 -3.26 32.20
CA ILE A 193 3.63 -3.67 33.05
C ILE A 193 3.54 -3.00 34.41
N THR A 194 3.28 -1.69 34.42
CA THR A 194 3.02 -0.87 35.60
C THR A 194 1.94 0.16 35.29
N ASP A 195 1.50 0.95 36.26
CA ASP A 195 0.53 2.02 36.02
C ASP A 195 1.04 3.09 35.01
N LYS A 196 2.34 3.19 34.85
CA LYS A 196 2.99 4.14 33.94
C LYS A 196 3.53 3.53 32.66
N VAL A 197 3.64 2.19 32.61
CA VAL A 197 4.33 1.51 31.49
C VAL A 197 3.43 0.40 30.93
N ALA A 198 3.15 0.48 29.66
CA ALA A 198 2.47 -0.56 28.89
C ALA A 198 3.34 -1.03 27.73
N PHE A 199 3.23 -2.30 27.37
CA PHE A 199 4.01 -2.97 26.32
C PHE A 199 3.06 -3.70 25.37
N ARG A 200 3.41 -3.73 24.08
CA ARG A 200 2.78 -4.57 23.08
C ARG A 200 3.81 -5.22 22.19
N LEU A 201 3.61 -6.48 21.87
CA LEU A 201 4.48 -7.26 20.97
C LEU A 201 3.63 -7.93 19.90
N ASN A 202 3.92 -7.61 18.63
CA ASN A 202 3.38 -8.34 17.50
C ASN A 202 4.50 -9.21 16.89
N LEU A 203 4.18 -10.48 16.67
CA LEU A 203 5.05 -11.46 16.04
C LEU A 203 4.34 -12.09 14.85
N MET A 204 5.05 -12.34 13.78
CA MET A 204 4.54 -13.09 12.64
C MET A 204 5.66 -13.92 11.98
N ALA A 205 5.33 -15.14 11.61
CA ALA A 205 6.16 -15.98 10.76
C ALA A 205 5.29 -16.64 9.70
N GLN A 206 5.73 -16.60 8.45
CA GLN A 206 5.01 -17.16 7.30
C GLN A 206 5.95 -17.88 6.36
N ASN A 207 5.53 -19.07 5.90
CA ASN A 207 6.02 -19.68 4.67
C ASN A 207 4.86 -19.80 3.71
N ARG A 208 5.05 -19.46 2.45
CA ARG A 208 4.02 -19.54 1.42
C ARG A 208 4.64 -19.73 0.04
N ASN A 209 4.18 -20.71 -0.71
CA ASN A 209 4.39 -20.81 -2.14
C ASN A 209 3.32 -19.98 -2.89
N SER A 210 3.37 -19.99 -4.20
CA SER A 210 2.37 -19.40 -5.09
C SER A 210 1.73 -20.49 -5.97
N PHE A 211 0.70 -20.12 -6.70
CA PHE A 211 0.15 -20.94 -7.76
C PHE A 211 1.04 -20.95 -9.02
N ARG A 212 1.96 -19.96 -9.12
CA ARG A 212 2.97 -19.93 -10.18
C ARG A 212 4.13 -20.85 -9.79
N ASP A 213 4.70 -21.45 -10.80
CA ASP A 213 5.87 -22.28 -10.62
C ASP A 213 7.04 -21.47 -10.03
N TYR A 214 7.76 -22.07 -9.09
CA TYR A 214 8.95 -21.54 -8.41
C TYR A 214 8.74 -20.28 -7.57
N GLU A 215 7.54 -19.72 -7.53
CA GLU A 215 7.26 -18.51 -6.76
C GLU A 215 6.96 -18.84 -5.30
N PHE A 216 7.57 -18.10 -4.39
CA PHE A 216 7.36 -18.20 -2.94
C PHE A 216 7.58 -16.86 -2.25
N ASN A 217 7.08 -16.72 -1.01
CA ASN A 217 7.23 -15.51 -0.20
C ASN A 217 7.19 -15.86 1.31
N ASP A 218 8.37 -15.98 1.91
CA ASP A 218 8.56 -16.25 3.32
C ASP A 218 8.82 -14.95 4.07
N ARG A 219 8.13 -14.72 5.18
CA ARG A 219 8.22 -13.47 5.94
C ARG A 219 8.31 -13.70 7.44
N TYR A 220 9.03 -12.80 8.12
CA TYR A 220 9.15 -12.75 9.57
C TYR A 220 9.02 -11.31 10.03
N ILE A 221 8.23 -11.08 11.10
CA ILE A 221 8.04 -9.77 11.69
C ILE A 221 8.16 -9.86 13.19
N ILE A 222 8.85 -8.87 13.77
CA ILE A 222 8.95 -8.62 15.19
C ILE A 222 8.68 -7.13 15.41
N ASN A 223 7.61 -6.80 16.13
CA ASN A 223 7.22 -5.42 16.38
C ASN A 223 6.92 -5.20 17.87
N PRO A 224 7.92 -4.94 18.70
CA PRO A 224 7.74 -4.46 20.07
C PRO A 224 7.39 -2.98 20.08
N SER A 225 6.52 -2.58 20.99
CA SER A 225 6.21 -1.19 21.28
C SER A 225 6.02 -0.96 22.78
N LEU A 226 6.39 0.23 23.23
CA LEU A 226 6.36 0.62 24.63
C LEU A 226 5.68 1.98 24.75
N LYS A 227 4.74 2.10 25.69
CA LYS A 227 4.10 3.36 26.04
C LYS A 227 4.43 3.68 27.49
N ILE A 228 4.97 4.87 27.73
CA ILE A 228 5.42 5.33 29.04
C ILE A 228 4.71 6.66 29.36
N ASN A 229 3.94 6.70 30.42
CA ASN A 229 3.40 7.93 30.98
C ASN A 229 4.50 8.55 31.87
N LEU A 230 5.31 9.46 31.30
CA LEU A 230 6.39 10.15 32.01
C LEU A 230 5.84 11.02 33.13
N THR A 231 4.74 11.70 32.85
CA THR A 231 3.91 12.43 33.81
C THR A 231 2.43 12.20 33.45
N ASP A 232 1.49 12.72 34.22
CA ASP A 232 0.06 12.65 33.91
C ASP A 232 -0.28 13.35 32.57
N ASN A 233 0.54 14.31 32.17
CA ASN A 233 0.35 15.10 30.95
C ASN A 233 1.31 14.74 29.82
N THR A 234 2.28 13.84 30.05
CA THR A 234 3.34 13.54 29.08
C THR A 234 3.45 12.05 28.83
N THR A 235 3.21 11.63 27.60
CA THR A 235 3.31 10.23 27.18
C THR A 235 4.36 10.08 26.08
N LEU A 236 5.28 9.14 26.26
CA LEU A 236 6.23 8.69 25.24
C LEU A 236 5.81 7.32 24.72
N THR A 237 5.70 7.17 23.40
CA THR A 237 5.54 5.88 22.72
C THR A 237 6.76 5.59 21.88
N ALA A 238 7.40 4.45 22.11
CA ALA A 238 8.53 3.96 21.32
C ALA A 238 8.15 2.65 20.64
N GLU A 239 8.53 2.49 19.38
CA GLU A 239 8.21 1.32 18.58
C GLU A 239 9.41 0.94 17.72
N TYR A 240 9.64 -0.34 17.59
CA TYR A 240 10.58 -0.92 16.63
C TYR A 240 9.84 -1.94 15.76
N ILE A 241 10.05 -1.90 14.45
CA ILE A 241 9.51 -2.87 13.51
C ILE A 241 10.68 -3.47 12.74
N TYR A 242 10.87 -4.75 12.93
CA TYR A 242 11.78 -5.56 12.12
C TYR A 242 10.96 -6.44 11.19
N GLN A 243 11.24 -6.34 9.88
CA GLN A 243 10.64 -7.19 8.86
C GLN A 243 11.74 -7.81 8.01
N ARG A 244 11.61 -9.09 7.75
CA ARG A 244 12.46 -9.82 6.80
C ARG A 244 11.58 -10.60 5.85
N ALA A 245 11.84 -10.45 4.56
CA ALA A 245 11.23 -11.26 3.51
C ALA A 245 12.30 -11.99 2.71
N LYS A 246 12.00 -13.22 2.32
CA LYS A 246 12.73 -14.01 1.34
C LYS A 246 11.71 -14.51 0.34
N MET A 247 11.88 -14.12 -0.93
CA MET A 247 10.90 -14.41 -1.98
C MET A 247 11.60 -14.78 -3.27
N SER A 248 10.86 -15.37 -4.20
CA SER A 248 11.33 -15.57 -5.57
C SER A 248 11.79 -14.26 -6.20
N GLU A 249 12.49 -14.36 -7.31
CA GLU A 249 12.89 -13.19 -8.08
C GLU A 249 11.67 -12.39 -8.55
N VAL A 250 11.84 -11.06 -8.73
CA VAL A 250 10.68 -10.17 -8.93
C VAL A 250 10.04 -10.25 -10.32
N GLY A 251 10.72 -10.83 -11.30
CA GLY A 251 10.19 -11.09 -12.65
C GLY A 251 9.24 -12.29 -12.72
N SER A 252 9.26 -13.19 -11.72
CA SER A 252 8.50 -14.45 -11.73
C SER A 252 7.01 -14.30 -11.96
N ALA A 253 6.44 -13.18 -11.51
CA ALA A 253 5.01 -12.91 -11.59
C ALA A 253 4.53 -12.46 -12.98
N TYR A 254 5.44 -12.17 -13.92
CA TYR A 254 5.07 -11.55 -15.19
C TYR A 254 4.91 -12.56 -16.32
N VAL A 255 3.89 -12.33 -17.11
CA VAL A 255 3.58 -13.08 -18.32
C VAL A 255 3.70 -12.17 -19.53
N TYR A 256 4.38 -12.65 -20.57
CA TYR A 256 4.59 -11.95 -21.84
C TYR A 256 3.89 -12.71 -22.95
N SER A 257 3.21 -12.00 -23.85
CA SER A 257 2.53 -12.60 -24.99
C SER A 257 2.30 -11.63 -26.13
N PHE A 258 2.31 -12.13 -27.35
CA PHE A 258 1.84 -11.40 -28.54
C PHE A 258 0.39 -11.75 -28.93
N GLN A 259 -0.25 -12.66 -28.21
CA GLN A 259 -1.56 -13.19 -28.56
C GLN A 259 -2.70 -12.54 -27.76
N GLY A 260 -2.41 -11.97 -26.58
CA GLY A 260 -3.41 -11.34 -25.73
C GLY A 260 -3.15 -11.51 -24.25
N TYR A 261 -4.06 -10.97 -23.45
CA TYR A 261 -4.12 -11.19 -22.01
C TYR A 261 -4.79 -12.54 -21.69
N GLY A 262 -4.31 -13.22 -20.64
CA GLY A 262 -4.92 -14.44 -20.13
C GLY A 262 -4.79 -15.67 -21.04
N VAL A 263 -3.86 -15.65 -21.99
CA VAL A 263 -3.66 -16.72 -22.98
C VAL A 263 -2.68 -17.81 -22.53
N LYS A 264 -1.86 -17.54 -21.52
CA LYS A 264 -0.94 -18.53 -20.96
C LYS A 264 -1.55 -19.19 -19.72
N PRO A 265 -1.14 -20.42 -19.37
CA PRO A 265 -1.51 -21.04 -18.10
C PRO A 265 -1.23 -20.12 -16.91
N ARG A 266 -1.99 -20.23 -15.82
CA ARG A 266 -1.82 -19.37 -14.64
C ARG A 266 -0.49 -19.60 -13.93
N GLU A 267 0.00 -20.82 -13.93
CA GLU A 267 1.25 -21.28 -13.36
C GLU A 267 2.50 -20.85 -14.16
N TYR A 268 2.30 -20.34 -15.36
CA TYR A 268 3.38 -19.91 -16.24
C TYR A 268 4.28 -18.86 -15.58
N THR A 269 5.58 -19.05 -15.71
CA THR A 269 6.62 -18.10 -15.31
C THR A 269 7.82 -18.17 -16.25
N VAL A 270 8.52 -17.08 -16.40
CA VAL A 270 9.83 -17.02 -17.08
C VAL A 270 11.00 -17.24 -16.09
N SER A 271 10.71 -17.44 -14.83
CA SER A 271 11.69 -17.64 -13.77
C SER A 271 12.39 -19.00 -13.82
N ASP A 272 13.41 -19.18 -13.00
CA ASP A 272 14.14 -20.42 -12.84
C ASP A 272 14.25 -20.79 -11.35
N PRO A 273 14.05 -22.08 -10.97
CA PRO A 273 14.03 -22.51 -9.56
C PRO A 273 15.37 -22.38 -8.83
N ASN A 274 16.49 -22.33 -9.56
CA ASN A 274 17.83 -22.24 -8.98
C ASN A 274 18.34 -20.81 -8.84
N LEU A 275 17.55 -19.82 -9.25
CA LEU A 275 17.94 -18.43 -9.07
C LEU A 275 17.91 -18.05 -7.59
N ASP A 276 18.93 -17.33 -7.14
CA ASP A 276 18.99 -16.84 -5.77
C ASP A 276 17.77 -15.99 -5.42
N PRO A 277 17.18 -16.23 -4.23
CA PRO A 277 15.99 -15.50 -3.82
C PRO A 277 16.26 -14.02 -3.56
N THR A 278 15.27 -13.18 -3.85
CA THR A 278 15.23 -11.79 -3.38
C THR A 278 15.09 -11.75 -1.86
N LYS A 279 15.92 -10.96 -1.21
CA LYS A 279 15.96 -10.76 0.25
C LYS A 279 15.70 -9.30 0.57
N VAL A 280 14.72 -9.05 1.44
CA VAL A 280 14.42 -7.71 1.95
C VAL A 280 14.55 -7.72 3.46
N THR A 281 15.22 -6.71 4.01
CA THR A 281 15.29 -6.47 5.46
C THR A 281 14.88 -5.03 5.71
N ASN A 282 13.86 -4.83 6.53
CA ASN A 282 13.37 -3.51 6.91
C ASN A 282 13.51 -3.32 8.43
N ASN A 283 14.07 -2.20 8.83
CA ASN A 283 14.16 -1.75 10.21
C ASN A 283 13.50 -0.38 10.32
N THR A 284 12.50 -0.26 11.19
CA THR A 284 11.81 1.01 11.45
C THR A 284 11.80 1.30 12.94
N VAL A 285 12.21 2.50 13.32
CA VAL A 285 12.12 3.01 14.70
C VAL A 285 11.22 4.23 14.68
N ASN A 286 10.23 4.25 15.56
CA ASN A 286 9.34 5.39 15.76
C ASN A 286 9.36 5.80 17.22
N LEU A 287 9.53 7.10 17.48
CA LEU A 287 9.40 7.73 18.79
C LEU A 287 8.33 8.81 18.69
N ASN A 288 7.33 8.77 19.54
CA ASN A 288 6.26 9.77 19.59
C ASN A 288 6.09 10.27 21.02
N LEU A 289 6.31 11.55 21.22
CA LEU A 289 6.14 12.25 22.49
C LEU A 289 4.92 13.16 22.38
N GLN A 290 3.96 12.99 23.27
CA GLN A 290 2.81 13.87 23.40
C GLN A 290 2.83 14.55 24.76
N HIS A 291 2.63 15.86 24.78
CA HIS A 291 2.52 16.65 25.99
C HIS A 291 1.26 17.52 25.96
N LYS A 292 0.40 17.38 26.96
CA LYS A 292 -0.77 18.23 27.17
C LYS A 292 -0.38 19.38 28.13
N PHE A 293 -0.35 20.60 27.63
CA PHE A 293 -0.16 21.78 28.50
C PHE A 293 -1.40 22.01 29.38
N ASN A 294 -2.57 21.77 28.80
CA ASN A 294 -3.89 21.78 29.41
C ASN A 294 -4.89 21.07 28.48
N ASP A 295 -6.17 21.13 28.77
CA ASP A 295 -7.22 20.47 27.98
C ASP A 295 -7.35 21.02 26.55
N ASN A 296 -6.91 22.24 26.32
CA ASN A 296 -7.02 22.94 25.04
C ASN A 296 -5.74 22.91 24.19
N TRP A 297 -4.57 22.56 24.74
CA TRP A 297 -3.30 22.67 24.04
C TRP A 297 -2.46 21.40 24.20
N LYS A 298 -2.12 20.78 23.08
CA LYS A 298 -1.35 19.53 23.01
C LYS A 298 -0.21 19.68 22.00
N LEU A 299 1.01 19.41 22.44
CA LEU A 299 2.20 19.30 21.60
C LEU A 299 2.47 17.83 21.26
N THR A 300 2.74 17.55 20.01
CA THR A 300 3.24 16.25 19.57
C THR A 300 4.57 16.41 18.87
N SER A 301 5.55 15.60 19.27
CA SER A 301 6.85 15.48 18.60
C SER A 301 7.08 14.04 18.19
N GLN A 302 7.48 13.83 16.94
CA GLN A 302 7.72 12.51 16.39
C GLN A 302 9.06 12.44 15.67
N LEU A 303 9.81 11.38 15.92
CA LEU A 303 11.02 11.01 15.19
C LEU A 303 10.83 9.62 14.59
N SER A 304 11.21 9.46 13.33
CA SER A 304 11.15 8.17 12.66
C SER A 304 12.41 7.93 11.83
N TYR A 305 12.91 6.69 11.93
CA TYR A 305 14.01 6.18 11.13
C TYR A 305 13.57 4.91 10.42
N VAL A 306 13.78 4.85 9.11
CA VAL A 306 13.48 3.66 8.29
C VAL A 306 14.74 3.30 7.52
N ASN A 307 15.14 2.04 7.59
CA ASN A 307 16.17 1.48 6.73
C ASN A 307 15.66 0.21 6.08
N GLU A 308 15.60 0.19 4.77
CA GLU A 308 15.23 -0.97 3.97
C GLU A 308 16.39 -1.35 3.06
N TYR A 309 16.91 -2.53 3.29
CA TYR A 309 17.96 -3.14 2.47
C TYR A 309 17.36 -4.27 1.65
N THR A 310 17.63 -4.27 0.35
CA THR A 310 17.12 -5.26 -0.59
C THR A 310 18.25 -5.74 -1.49
N MET A 311 18.31 -7.04 -1.70
CA MET A 311 19.21 -7.68 -2.67
C MET A 311 18.40 -8.74 -3.43
N GLY A 312 18.47 -8.71 -4.73
CA GLY A 312 17.67 -9.63 -5.54
C GLY A 312 18.15 -9.73 -6.98
N SER A 313 17.35 -10.42 -7.73
CA SER A 313 17.52 -10.62 -9.16
C SER A 313 16.17 -10.54 -9.85
N ASP A 314 16.21 -10.40 -11.14
CA ASP A 314 15.05 -10.53 -12.02
C ASP A 314 15.45 -11.16 -13.36
N ILE A 315 14.51 -11.88 -13.95
CA ILE A 315 14.61 -12.41 -15.30
C ILE A 315 13.59 -11.68 -16.16
N TRP A 316 14.08 -10.96 -17.16
CA TRP A 316 13.26 -10.21 -18.11
C TRP A 316 13.52 -10.65 -19.55
N PRO A 317 12.53 -10.54 -20.44
CA PRO A 317 12.79 -10.60 -21.86
C PRO A 317 13.70 -9.44 -22.28
N SER A 318 14.89 -9.74 -22.78
CA SER A 318 15.76 -8.73 -23.38
C SER A 318 15.34 -8.42 -24.79
N MET A 319 14.92 -9.44 -25.56
CA MET A 319 14.34 -9.32 -26.89
C MET A 319 13.54 -10.57 -27.26
N PHE A 320 12.88 -10.54 -28.40
CA PHE A 320 12.16 -11.66 -28.98
C PHE A 320 12.70 -11.99 -30.38
N GLN A 321 12.74 -13.27 -30.71
CA GLN A 321 13.09 -13.76 -32.02
C GLN A 321 12.09 -14.83 -32.48
N GLY A 322 11.12 -14.44 -33.30
CA GLY A 322 10.01 -15.33 -33.64
C GLY A 322 9.24 -15.75 -32.38
N ASN A 323 9.15 -17.04 -32.13
CA ASN A 323 8.50 -17.60 -30.94
C ASN A 323 9.45 -17.78 -29.74
N TYR A 324 10.66 -17.23 -29.78
CA TYR A 324 11.63 -17.37 -28.72
C TYR A 324 11.73 -16.07 -27.91
N ILE A 325 11.83 -16.23 -26.60
CA ILE A 325 12.21 -15.18 -25.67
C ILE A 325 13.71 -15.30 -25.41
N LEU A 326 14.45 -14.22 -25.62
CA LEU A 326 15.82 -14.06 -25.18
C LEU A 326 15.75 -13.45 -23.79
N ARG A 327 16.11 -14.24 -22.75
CA ARG A 327 16.05 -13.78 -21.38
C ARG A 327 17.32 -13.09 -20.96
N GLY A 328 17.17 -11.97 -20.27
CA GLY A 328 18.24 -11.32 -19.53
C GLY A 328 18.08 -11.58 -18.03
N LEU A 329 19.19 -11.74 -17.34
CA LEU A 329 19.29 -11.81 -15.90
C LEU A 329 19.90 -10.51 -15.38
N ASN A 330 19.20 -9.83 -14.49
CA ASN A 330 19.72 -8.67 -13.78
C ASN A 330 19.87 -9.01 -12.30
N TYR A 331 20.98 -8.57 -11.72
CA TYR A 331 21.17 -8.52 -10.28
C TYR A 331 21.11 -7.09 -9.80
N TRP A 332 20.56 -6.90 -8.62
CA TRP A 332 20.48 -5.59 -8.01
C TRP A 332 20.60 -5.66 -6.49
N GLU A 333 21.17 -4.60 -5.97
CA GLU A 333 21.26 -4.34 -4.53
C GLU A 333 20.85 -2.90 -4.28
N ALA A 334 20.01 -2.68 -3.27
CA ALA A 334 19.54 -1.35 -2.93
C ALA A 334 19.47 -1.15 -1.42
N ASN A 335 19.74 0.07 -0.99
CA ASN A 335 19.51 0.51 0.38
C ASN A 335 18.74 1.83 0.38
N ASN A 336 17.67 1.87 1.16
CA ASN A 336 16.80 3.02 1.31
C ASN A 336 16.82 3.46 2.78
N GLU A 337 17.40 4.60 3.06
CA GLU A 337 17.49 5.20 4.39
C GLU A 337 16.63 6.46 4.46
N MET A 338 15.73 6.52 5.44
CA MET A 338 14.86 7.68 5.64
C MET A 338 14.87 8.12 7.09
N LYS A 339 14.89 9.46 7.29
CA LYS A 339 14.87 10.11 8.60
C LYS A 339 13.81 11.19 8.58
N PHE A 340 12.96 11.18 9.60
CA PHE A 340 11.87 12.14 9.73
C PHE A 340 11.82 12.73 11.12
N GLY A 341 11.54 14.03 11.17
CA GLY A 341 11.24 14.77 12.39
C GLY A 341 9.99 15.61 12.18
N GLN A 342 9.07 15.53 13.13
CA GLN A 342 7.83 16.31 13.12
C GLN A 342 7.60 16.89 14.50
N ILE A 343 7.16 18.14 14.55
CA ILE A 343 6.68 18.79 15.77
C ILE A 343 5.45 19.60 15.42
N PHE A 344 4.35 19.40 16.14
CA PHE A 344 3.13 20.17 15.91
C PHE A 344 2.33 20.39 17.20
N LEU A 345 1.61 21.51 17.19
CA LEU A 345 0.75 21.97 18.24
C LEU A 345 -0.69 21.95 17.77
N ASN A 346 -1.55 21.21 18.48
CA ASN A 346 -2.99 21.31 18.39
C ASN A 346 -3.49 22.25 19.49
N GLY A 347 -4.34 23.18 19.13
CA GLY A 347 -4.90 24.16 20.06
C GLY A 347 -6.37 24.43 19.86
N TYR A 348 -7.06 24.79 20.94
CA TYR A 348 -8.44 25.25 20.92
C TYR A 348 -8.53 26.60 21.64
N ALA A 349 -9.21 27.56 21.00
CA ALA A 349 -9.46 28.90 21.56
C ALA A 349 -10.85 29.40 21.16
N LYS A 350 -11.34 30.47 21.77
CA LYS A 350 -12.58 31.18 21.39
C LYS A 350 -12.34 32.68 21.29
N THR A 351 -12.92 33.29 20.26
CA THR A 351 -13.00 34.73 20.11
C THR A 351 -14.45 35.13 19.93
N GLY A 352 -15.06 35.61 21.02
CA GLY A 352 -16.51 35.82 21.07
C GLY A 352 -17.27 34.50 20.87
N SER A 353 -18.13 34.44 19.86
CA SER A 353 -18.90 33.24 19.48
C SER A 353 -18.18 32.32 18.51
N VAL A 354 -16.97 32.68 18.05
CA VAL A 354 -16.20 31.88 17.08
C VAL A 354 -15.25 30.97 17.82
N SER A 355 -15.29 29.67 17.54
CA SER A 355 -14.29 28.72 17.99
C SER A 355 -13.15 28.62 16.99
N HIS A 356 -11.94 28.34 17.47
CA HIS A 356 -10.73 28.17 16.71
C HIS A 356 -10.09 26.83 17.04
N LYS A 357 -9.92 25.94 16.05
CA LYS A 357 -9.10 24.74 16.17
C LYS A 357 -7.83 24.95 15.38
N ILE A 358 -6.75 25.17 16.07
CA ILE A 358 -5.45 25.59 15.52
C ILE A 358 -4.54 24.38 15.40
N LEU A 359 -3.91 24.22 14.23
CA LEU A 359 -2.81 23.29 14.00
C LEU A 359 -1.64 24.07 13.43
N ALA A 360 -0.52 24.07 14.13
CA ALA A 360 0.74 24.66 13.66
C ALA A 360 1.88 23.66 13.80
N GLY A 361 2.76 23.58 12.80
CA GLY A 361 3.84 22.60 12.91
C GLY A 361 4.94 22.72 11.87
N LEU A 362 5.99 21.93 12.12
CA LEU A 362 7.19 21.81 11.32
C LEU A 362 7.45 20.33 11.02
N ASP A 363 7.72 20.03 9.75
CA ASP A 363 8.14 18.69 9.29
C ASP A 363 9.52 18.78 8.63
N LEU A 364 10.36 17.82 8.94
CA LEU A 364 11.67 17.59 8.34
C LEU A 364 11.74 16.18 7.79
N GLY A 365 12.29 16.02 6.61
CA GLY A 365 12.50 14.68 6.02
C GLY A 365 13.77 14.62 5.20
N SER A 366 14.46 13.49 5.32
CA SER A 366 15.62 13.13 4.51
C SER A 366 15.45 11.69 4.03
N LYS A 367 15.52 11.48 2.72
CA LYS A 367 15.45 10.17 2.08
C LYS A 367 16.69 9.97 1.23
N LYS A 368 17.36 8.85 1.40
CA LYS A 368 18.53 8.46 0.63
C LYS A 368 18.32 7.05 0.09
N TYR A 369 18.23 6.93 -1.22
CA TYR A 369 18.19 5.67 -1.94
C TYR A 369 19.49 5.48 -2.69
N ILE A 370 20.13 4.31 -2.55
CA ILE A 370 21.33 3.92 -3.29
C ILE A 370 21.07 2.54 -3.86
N ALA A 371 21.32 2.36 -5.16
CA ALA A 371 21.15 1.07 -5.81
C ALA A 371 22.19 0.82 -6.90
N ASP A 372 22.61 -0.42 -7.01
CA ASP A 372 23.40 -0.96 -8.12
C ASP A 372 22.49 -1.82 -9.01
N TRP A 373 22.32 -1.41 -10.25
CA TRP A 373 21.55 -2.09 -11.30
C TRP A 373 22.45 -2.44 -12.49
N SER A 374 23.76 -2.36 -12.33
CA SER A 374 24.70 -2.45 -13.43
C SER A 374 25.01 -3.88 -13.89
N GLN A 375 24.60 -4.89 -13.09
CA GLN A 375 24.95 -6.28 -13.36
C GLN A 375 23.84 -6.98 -14.14
N ALA A 376 23.83 -6.73 -15.46
CA ALA A 376 22.90 -7.32 -16.40
C ALA A 376 23.62 -8.28 -17.33
N TYR A 377 23.04 -9.44 -17.61
CA TYR A 377 23.62 -10.50 -18.41
C TYR A 377 22.57 -11.10 -19.34
N ASN A 378 22.95 -11.41 -20.57
CA ASN A 378 22.14 -12.29 -21.41
C ASN A 378 22.21 -13.71 -20.85
N LEU A 379 21.05 -14.34 -20.68
CA LEU A 379 20.94 -15.62 -20.01
C LEU A 379 20.78 -16.77 -21.02
N ASP A 380 19.68 -16.79 -21.74
CA ASP A 380 19.35 -17.84 -22.68
C ASP A 380 18.27 -17.41 -23.68
N LYS A 381 17.94 -18.33 -24.56
CA LYS A 381 16.85 -18.23 -25.52
C LYS A 381 15.96 -19.44 -25.36
N PHE A 382 14.69 -19.27 -25.08
CA PHE A 382 13.74 -20.37 -24.96
C PHE A 382 12.43 -20.09 -25.67
N ASN A 383 11.63 -21.13 -25.92
CA ASN A 383 10.36 -21.01 -26.61
C ASN A 383 9.37 -20.20 -25.76
N GLU A 384 8.74 -19.19 -26.37
CA GLU A 384 7.73 -18.34 -25.73
C GLU A 384 6.55 -19.15 -25.13
N THR A 385 6.20 -20.30 -25.71
CA THR A 385 5.11 -21.13 -25.21
C THR A 385 5.38 -21.69 -23.81
N ASN A 386 6.65 -21.71 -23.38
CA ASN A 386 7.07 -22.43 -22.17
C ASN A 386 6.53 -23.85 -22.11
N ASP A 387 6.36 -24.49 -23.26
CA ASP A 387 5.86 -25.85 -23.35
C ASP A 387 6.96 -26.81 -22.90
N ARG A 388 6.84 -27.26 -21.66
CA ARG A 388 7.78 -28.19 -21.03
C ARG A 388 7.71 -29.59 -21.62
N SER A 389 6.68 -29.89 -22.41
CA SER A 389 6.56 -31.14 -23.17
C SER A 389 7.37 -31.12 -24.47
N LEU A 390 7.75 -29.91 -24.94
CA LEU A 390 8.63 -29.82 -26.09
C LEU A 390 10.04 -30.24 -25.71
N PRO A 391 10.75 -30.93 -26.62
CA PRO A 391 12.13 -31.29 -26.40
C PRO A 391 12.95 -30.06 -26.05
N ALA A 392 13.93 -30.23 -25.20
CA ALA A 392 14.80 -29.15 -24.73
C ALA A 392 15.74 -28.57 -25.80
N ASP A 393 15.58 -28.94 -27.06
CA ASP A 393 16.24 -28.36 -28.25
C ASP A 393 15.92 -26.89 -28.45
N PHE A 394 15.09 -26.30 -27.60
CA PHE A 394 14.62 -24.91 -27.68
C PHE A 394 15.34 -23.94 -26.75
N ARG A 395 16.32 -24.39 -25.95
CA ARG A 395 17.08 -23.54 -25.06
C ARG A 395 18.51 -23.35 -25.56
N TYR A 396 18.85 -22.09 -25.86
CA TYR A 396 20.19 -21.70 -26.29
C TYR A 396 20.79 -20.80 -25.21
N TRP A 397 22.05 -21.04 -24.85
CA TRP A 397 22.79 -20.20 -23.91
C TRP A 397 23.49 -19.06 -24.63
N TYR A 398 23.52 -17.90 -23.99
CA TYR A 398 24.33 -16.80 -24.49
C TYR A 398 25.79 -17.03 -24.16
N ASN A 399 26.60 -17.10 -25.20
CA ASN A 399 28.06 -17.20 -25.09
C ASN A 399 28.66 -15.79 -25.13
N MET A 400 29.25 -15.36 -24.00
CA MET A 400 29.83 -14.03 -23.87
C MET A 400 31.11 -13.86 -24.71
N ASP A 401 31.83 -14.96 -24.99
CA ASP A 401 33.08 -14.89 -25.79
C ASP A 401 32.80 -14.71 -27.26
N THR A 402 31.72 -15.31 -27.77
CA THR A 402 31.34 -15.21 -29.20
C THR A 402 30.27 -14.16 -29.42
N ASN A 403 29.71 -13.57 -28.40
CA ASN A 403 28.57 -12.65 -28.40
C ASN A 403 27.37 -13.21 -29.18
N ASN A 404 27.14 -14.51 -29.05
CA ASN A 404 26.11 -15.25 -29.77
C ASN A 404 25.40 -16.28 -28.84
N TYR A 405 24.25 -16.80 -29.28
CA TYR A 405 23.54 -17.86 -28.62
C TYR A 405 24.03 -19.22 -29.13
N ASP A 406 24.82 -19.90 -28.33
CA ASP A 406 25.36 -21.20 -28.66
C ASP A 406 24.49 -22.33 -28.14
N ILE A 407 24.42 -23.44 -28.86
CA ILE A 407 23.82 -24.68 -28.37
C ILE A 407 24.84 -25.30 -27.41
N LYS A 408 24.56 -25.28 -26.10
CA LYS A 408 25.38 -25.96 -25.13
C LYS A 408 25.10 -27.47 -25.14
N GLY A 409 25.97 -28.21 -25.86
CA GLY A 409 25.98 -29.68 -25.88
C GLY A 409 25.02 -30.30 -26.88
N THR A 410 25.21 -31.60 -27.11
CA THR A 410 24.38 -32.44 -28.00
C THR A 410 23.12 -32.98 -27.32
N ALA A 411 22.89 -32.66 -26.07
CA ALA A 411 21.69 -33.07 -25.34
C ALA A 411 20.83 -31.84 -25.04
N PRO A 412 19.53 -31.99 -25.24
CA PRO A 412 18.55 -30.96 -24.85
C PRO A 412 18.69 -30.65 -23.34
N TYR A 413 18.75 -29.36 -22.99
CA TYR A 413 18.77 -28.94 -21.59
C TYR A 413 17.34 -28.79 -21.10
N SER A 414 16.83 -29.81 -20.38
CA SER A 414 15.47 -29.85 -19.84
C SER A 414 15.40 -29.49 -18.35
N GLY A 415 16.52 -29.13 -17.73
CA GLY A 415 16.62 -28.88 -16.31
C GLY A 415 16.74 -27.40 -15.94
N PRO A 416 16.70 -27.11 -14.64
CA PRO A 416 17.04 -25.79 -14.10
C PRO A 416 18.45 -25.36 -14.49
N ILE A 417 18.67 -24.05 -14.56
CA ILE A 417 19.99 -23.46 -14.81
C ILE A 417 20.86 -23.67 -13.57
N ASN A 418 22.04 -24.29 -13.74
CA ASN A 418 22.94 -24.55 -12.61
C ASN A 418 24.14 -23.60 -12.53
N ASP A 419 24.41 -22.85 -13.60
CA ASP A 419 25.59 -22.01 -13.76
C ASP A 419 25.23 -20.54 -13.94
N PHE A 420 24.48 -19.98 -12.98
CA PHE A 420 24.25 -18.54 -12.95
C PHE A 420 25.56 -17.81 -12.65
N LYS A 421 25.83 -16.74 -13.39
CA LYS A 421 26.92 -15.84 -13.01
C LYS A 421 26.64 -15.28 -11.62
N PRO A 422 27.55 -15.38 -10.65
CA PRO A 422 27.29 -14.90 -9.30
C PRO A 422 27.21 -13.37 -9.27
N PHE A 423 26.39 -12.86 -8.35
CA PHE A 423 26.35 -11.44 -8.05
C PHE A 423 27.71 -10.94 -7.53
N ASN A 424 28.26 -9.91 -8.17
CA ASN A 424 29.52 -9.33 -7.77
C ASN A 424 29.30 -8.18 -6.77
N ASN A 425 29.57 -8.45 -5.49
CA ASN A 425 29.52 -7.49 -4.40
C ASN A 425 30.90 -7.24 -3.75
N SER A 426 31.97 -7.42 -4.48
CA SER A 426 33.35 -7.23 -3.99
C SER A 426 33.67 -5.79 -3.58
N SER A 427 32.93 -4.81 -4.10
CA SER A 427 33.03 -3.39 -3.71
C SER A 427 31.76 -2.96 -2.94
N PRO A 428 31.89 -1.98 -2.03
CA PRO A 428 30.73 -1.42 -1.33
C PRO A 428 29.65 -0.90 -2.29
N LEU A 429 28.37 -1.03 -1.92
CA LEU A 429 27.23 -0.58 -2.72
C LEU A 429 27.37 0.89 -3.15
N SER A 430 27.85 1.77 -2.25
CA SER A 430 28.03 3.19 -2.57
C SER A 430 29.05 3.48 -3.68
N VAL A 431 30.01 2.58 -3.85
CA VAL A 431 31.03 2.67 -4.93
C VAL A 431 30.41 2.15 -6.24
N ARG A 432 29.74 1.02 -6.21
CA ARG A 432 29.10 0.40 -7.39
C ARG A 432 27.95 1.24 -7.95
N ALA A 433 27.13 1.81 -7.08
CA ALA A 433 26.00 2.66 -7.46
C ALA A 433 26.44 3.98 -8.11
N GLY A 434 27.49 4.60 -7.59
CA GLY A 434 27.94 5.90 -8.08
C GLY A 434 26.84 6.98 -8.00
N ALA A 435 26.99 8.05 -8.78
CA ALA A 435 25.98 9.10 -8.87
C ALA A 435 24.71 8.62 -9.62
N GLY A 436 24.88 7.78 -10.64
CA GLY A 436 23.79 7.24 -11.45
C GLY A 436 22.90 6.23 -10.74
N GLY A 437 23.29 5.71 -9.57
CA GLY A 437 22.48 4.81 -8.74
C GLY A 437 21.97 5.47 -7.46
N THR A 438 22.06 6.82 -7.31
CA THR A 438 21.74 7.49 -6.03
C THR A 438 20.63 8.51 -6.21
N ILE A 439 19.65 8.48 -5.27
CA ILE A 439 18.64 9.53 -5.09
C ILE A 439 18.75 10.06 -3.66
N ASN A 440 18.84 11.38 -3.51
CA ASN A 440 18.78 12.07 -2.23
C ASN A 440 17.68 13.11 -2.28
N GLN A 441 16.74 13.08 -1.35
CA GLN A 441 15.68 14.08 -1.20
C GLN A 441 15.64 14.58 0.22
N ASN A 442 15.66 15.90 0.38
CA ASN A 442 15.48 16.56 1.67
C ASN A 442 14.35 17.56 1.57
N TYR A 443 13.50 17.60 2.58
CA TYR A 443 12.42 18.59 2.63
C TYR A 443 12.23 19.18 4.03
N THR A 444 11.71 20.39 4.03
CA THR A 444 11.27 21.11 5.23
C THR A 444 9.90 21.71 4.94
N GLY A 445 8.95 21.52 5.84
CA GLY A 445 7.59 22.06 5.71
C GLY A 445 7.15 22.78 6.97
N LEU A 446 6.75 24.05 6.86
CA LEU A 446 6.11 24.82 7.91
C LEU A 446 4.63 25.00 7.56
N TYR A 447 3.73 24.77 8.50
CA TYR A 447 2.30 24.82 8.23
C TYR A 447 1.50 25.40 9.38
N LEU A 448 0.38 26.03 9.00
CA LEU A 448 -0.61 26.59 9.91
C LEU A 448 -2.01 26.31 9.35
N GLN A 449 -2.91 25.88 10.22
CA GLN A 449 -4.34 25.75 9.95
C GLN A 449 -5.12 26.41 11.10
N ASP A 450 -6.19 27.10 10.77
CA ASP A 450 -7.23 27.47 11.69
C ASP A 450 -8.58 26.99 11.13
N GLU A 451 -9.32 26.20 11.91
CA GLU A 451 -10.68 25.85 11.66
C GLU A 451 -11.58 26.73 12.54
N LEU A 452 -12.28 27.66 11.86
CA LEU A 452 -13.20 28.62 12.45
C LEU A 452 -14.60 27.98 12.56
N GLY A 453 -15.07 27.79 13.79
CA GLY A 453 -16.41 27.29 14.06
C GLY A 453 -17.41 28.42 14.31
N PHE A 454 -18.50 28.41 13.58
CA PHE A 454 -19.63 29.34 13.68
C PHE A 454 -20.92 28.57 14.01
N LEU A 455 -21.94 29.27 14.51
CA LEU A 455 -23.27 28.70 14.81
C LEU A 455 -23.14 27.48 15.74
N ASP A 456 -22.43 27.65 16.85
CA ASP A 456 -22.12 26.58 17.81
C ASP A 456 -21.43 25.35 17.14
N ASP A 457 -20.42 25.64 16.29
CA ASP A 457 -19.68 24.68 15.48
C ASP A 457 -20.50 23.93 14.43
N ALA A 458 -21.71 24.34 14.12
CA ALA A 458 -22.47 23.74 13.03
C ALA A 458 -21.87 24.08 11.66
N LEU A 459 -21.33 25.30 11.49
CA LEU A 459 -20.61 25.73 10.27
C LEU A 459 -19.12 25.90 10.59
N ARG A 460 -18.25 25.22 9.85
CA ARG A 460 -16.80 25.22 10.05
C ARG A 460 -16.11 25.64 8.75
N LEU A 461 -15.24 26.64 8.86
CA LEU A 461 -14.37 27.12 7.78
C LEU A 461 -12.92 26.80 8.11
N THR A 462 -12.33 25.86 7.41
CA THR A 462 -10.92 25.51 7.51
C THR A 462 -10.09 26.37 6.58
N LEU A 463 -9.16 27.13 7.11
CA LEU A 463 -8.16 27.89 6.37
C LEU A 463 -6.77 27.38 6.72
N ALA A 464 -6.03 26.92 5.71
CA ALA A 464 -4.72 26.37 5.94
C ALA A 464 -3.73 26.71 4.82
N ALA A 465 -2.47 26.83 5.20
CA ALA A 465 -1.37 27.00 4.26
C ALA A 465 -0.12 26.25 4.77
N ARG A 466 0.58 25.63 3.83
CA ARG A 466 1.86 24.99 4.10
C ARG A 466 2.90 25.51 3.13
N TYR A 467 4.02 26.00 3.67
CA TYR A 467 5.22 26.30 2.90
C TYR A 467 6.15 25.09 2.96
N THR A 468 6.53 24.55 1.82
CA THR A 468 7.44 23.41 1.74
C THR A 468 8.60 23.73 0.80
N THR A 469 9.82 23.45 1.25
CA THR A 469 11.02 23.43 0.43
C THR A 469 11.45 21.99 0.23
N VAL A 470 11.77 21.61 -1.00
CA VAL A 470 12.31 20.29 -1.35
C VAL A 470 13.56 20.48 -2.20
N LYS A 471 14.62 19.73 -1.86
CA LYS A 471 15.82 19.59 -2.68
C LYS A 471 16.01 18.13 -2.99
N GLU A 472 16.19 17.82 -4.25
CA GLU A 472 16.40 16.46 -4.73
C GLU A 472 17.63 16.39 -5.64
N ASN A 473 18.38 15.31 -5.53
CA ASN A 473 19.34 14.88 -6.53
C ASN A 473 18.99 13.44 -6.91
N SER A 474 18.46 13.25 -8.10
CA SER A 474 18.00 11.97 -8.61
C SER A 474 18.90 11.57 -9.77
N TYR A 475 19.67 10.49 -9.56
CA TYR A 475 20.59 9.94 -10.58
C TYR A 475 21.54 10.98 -11.17
N GLY A 476 22.02 11.91 -10.32
CA GLY A 476 22.91 13.01 -10.73
C GLY A 476 22.19 14.31 -11.12
N THR A 477 20.91 14.25 -11.46
CA THR A 477 20.10 15.44 -11.81
C THR A 477 19.58 16.13 -10.57
N LYS A 478 19.94 17.40 -10.38
CA LYS A 478 19.50 18.22 -9.24
C LYS A 478 18.25 18.99 -9.57
N SER A 479 17.28 18.93 -8.67
CA SER A 479 16.06 19.73 -8.70
C SER A 479 15.76 20.36 -7.35
N SER A 480 15.01 21.45 -7.33
CA SER A 480 14.53 22.08 -6.11
C SER A 480 13.18 22.74 -6.34
N ALA A 481 12.35 22.76 -5.30
CA ALA A 481 11.05 23.40 -5.35
C ALA A 481 10.73 24.06 -4.01
N ASN A 482 10.17 25.26 -4.09
CA ASN A 482 9.58 25.98 -2.96
C ASN A 482 8.13 26.25 -3.31
N ARG A 483 7.20 25.81 -2.46
CA ARG A 483 5.77 25.92 -2.72
C ARG A 483 4.98 26.28 -1.47
N ILE A 484 3.98 27.12 -1.66
CA ILE A 484 2.87 27.27 -0.72
C ILE A 484 1.71 26.44 -1.27
N THR A 485 1.18 25.51 -0.47
CA THR A 485 0.00 24.72 -0.78
C THR A 485 -1.14 25.16 0.14
N PRO A 486 -2.12 25.94 -0.40
CA PRO A 486 -3.29 26.35 0.36
C PRO A 486 -4.28 25.20 0.48
N ARG A 487 -5.09 25.25 1.54
CA ARG A 487 -6.28 24.42 1.73
C ARG A 487 -7.41 25.28 2.29
N ILE A 488 -8.57 25.20 1.67
CA ILE A 488 -9.78 25.90 2.10
C ILE A 488 -10.90 24.86 2.15
N GLY A 489 -11.46 24.63 3.33
CA GLY A 489 -12.56 23.69 3.54
C GLY A 489 -13.75 24.36 4.18
N LEU A 490 -14.95 24.02 3.74
CA LEU A 490 -16.21 24.42 4.37
C LEU A 490 -16.97 23.14 4.74
N SER A 491 -17.36 22.99 5.98
CA SER A 491 -18.18 21.88 6.47
C SER A 491 -19.39 22.40 7.22
N TYR A 492 -20.57 21.91 6.89
CA TYR A 492 -21.82 22.26 7.56
C TYR A 492 -22.48 21.02 8.12
N SER A 493 -22.67 20.98 9.43
CA SER A 493 -23.46 19.96 10.13
C SER A 493 -24.95 20.26 9.95
N ILE A 494 -25.61 19.50 9.10
CA ILE A 494 -27.07 19.58 8.87
C ILE A 494 -27.80 19.04 10.12
N SER A 495 -27.19 18.01 10.74
CA SER A 495 -27.55 17.46 12.06
C SER A 495 -26.29 16.91 12.73
N GLU A 496 -26.36 16.40 13.95
CA GLU A 496 -25.22 15.80 14.66
C GLU A 496 -24.60 14.61 13.90
N ASP A 497 -25.41 13.91 13.10
CA ASP A 497 -25.05 12.71 12.37
C ASP A 497 -25.01 12.90 10.85
N MET A 498 -25.07 14.16 10.35
CA MET A 498 -25.14 14.46 8.91
C MET A 498 -24.42 15.75 8.59
N SER A 499 -23.53 15.73 7.59
CA SER A 499 -22.81 16.92 7.13
C SER A 499 -22.65 16.95 5.62
N ALA A 500 -22.54 18.19 5.10
CA ALA A 500 -22.12 18.47 3.75
C ALA A 500 -20.82 19.29 3.78
N TYR A 501 -19.97 19.13 2.79
CA TYR A 501 -18.71 19.87 2.72
C TYR A 501 -18.33 20.27 1.30
N ALA A 502 -17.47 21.28 1.23
CA ALA A 502 -16.72 21.67 0.03
C ALA A 502 -15.25 21.85 0.40
N LEU A 503 -14.35 21.48 -0.50
CA LEU A 503 -12.91 21.53 -0.30
C LEU A 503 -12.22 22.03 -1.55
N TYR A 504 -11.27 22.95 -1.35
CA TYR A 504 -10.22 23.25 -2.31
C TYR A 504 -8.86 22.98 -1.66
N ASP A 505 -8.02 22.18 -2.29
CA ASP A 505 -6.67 21.92 -1.83
C ASP A 505 -5.68 21.70 -2.98
N GLN A 506 -4.40 21.79 -2.66
CA GLN A 506 -3.31 21.62 -3.59
C GLN A 506 -2.25 20.67 -3.06
N ALA A 507 -1.55 20.03 -4.00
CA ALA A 507 -0.34 19.28 -3.74
C ALA A 507 0.70 19.53 -4.83
N PHE A 508 1.96 19.22 -4.54
CA PHE A 508 3.01 19.19 -5.53
C PHE A 508 3.96 18.01 -5.27
N SER A 509 4.60 17.54 -6.33
CA SER A 509 5.63 16.53 -6.25
C SER A 509 6.86 17.00 -7.02
N PRO A 510 8.07 17.00 -6.42
CA PRO A 510 9.28 17.24 -7.18
C PRO A 510 9.44 16.15 -8.25
N GLN A 511 10.06 16.50 -9.34
CA GLN A 511 10.45 15.57 -10.39
C GLN A 511 11.80 15.98 -10.97
N SER A 512 12.54 15.00 -11.46
CA SER A 512 13.85 15.21 -12.08
C SER A 512 13.75 14.93 -13.56
N GLY A 513 14.00 15.94 -14.37
CA GLY A 513 14.04 15.84 -15.83
C GLY A 513 14.76 17.03 -16.39
N ILE A 514 15.47 16.82 -17.50
CA ILE A 514 16.19 17.88 -18.25
C ILE A 514 15.56 17.92 -19.65
N PHE A 515 15.20 19.10 -20.08
CA PHE A 515 14.74 19.34 -21.45
C PHE A 515 15.96 19.56 -22.39
N ARG A 516 15.77 19.42 -23.70
CA ARG A 516 16.85 19.61 -24.70
C ARG A 516 17.48 21.01 -24.67
N ASP A 517 16.75 22.00 -24.17
CA ASP A 517 17.26 23.37 -23.99
C ASP A 517 18.12 23.55 -22.72
N GLY A 518 18.36 22.46 -21.97
CA GLY A 518 19.12 22.44 -20.73
C GLY A 518 18.33 22.88 -19.49
N THR A 519 17.06 23.25 -19.65
CA THR A 519 16.20 23.61 -18.49
C THR A 519 15.74 22.37 -17.74
N THR A 520 15.52 22.51 -16.44
CA THR A 520 15.03 21.43 -15.58
C THR A 520 13.49 21.46 -15.49
N ALA A 521 12.90 20.29 -15.34
CA ALA A 521 11.46 20.15 -15.20
C ALA A 521 10.93 20.86 -13.93
N LYS A 522 9.82 21.57 -14.08
CA LYS A 522 9.07 22.14 -12.95
C LYS A 522 8.41 21.02 -12.15
N PRO A 523 8.19 21.18 -10.83
CA PRO A 523 7.45 20.20 -10.05
C PRO A 523 6.06 19.93 -10.64
N ILE A 524 5.61 18.68 -10.55
CA ILE A 524 4.20 18.36 -10.78
C ILE A 524 3.37 19.15 -9.79
N THR A 525 2.28 19.76 -10.24
CA THR A 525 1.32 20.45 -9.38
C THR A 525 -0.06 19.88 -9.60
N GLY A 526 -0.84 19.78 -8.52
CA GLY A 526 -2.23 19.34 -8.58
C GLY A 526 -3.12 20.22 -7.73
N SER A 527 -4.32 20.51 -8.23
CA SER A 527 -5.37 21.18 -7.49
C SER A 527 -6.65 20.34 -7.55
N ASN A 528 -7.42 20.36 -6.47
CA ASN A 528 -8.67 19.64 -6.33
C ASN A 528 -9.79 20.57 -5.88
N VAL A 529 -10.95 20.42 -6.49
CA VAL A 529 -12.22 20.91 -5.97
C VAL A 529 -13.08 19.69 -5.67
N GLU A 530 -13.55 19.57 -4.45
CA GLU A 530 -14.36 18.44 -3.99
C GLU A 530 -15.58 18.94 -3.24
N VAL A 531 -16.73 18.31 -3.46
CA VAL A 531 -17.91 18.46 -2.63
C VAL A 531 -18.38 17.09 -2.19
N GLY A 532 -18.91 17.02 -0.97
CA GLY A 532 -19.35 15.73 -0.46
C GLY A 532 -20.41 15.83 0.62
N PHE A 533 -20.95 14.67 0.92
CA PHE A 533 -21.99 14.46 1.91
C PHE A 533 -21.64 13.26 2.76
N LYS A 534 -21.80 13.36 4.07
CA LYS A 534 -21.52 12.29 5.04
C LYS A 534 -22.71 12.10 5.96
N LYS A 535 -23.01 10.84 6.27
CA LYS A 535 -24.07 10.48 7.19
C LYS A 535 -23.65 9.32 8.07
N ASP A 536 -23.75 9.49 9.35
CA ASP A 536 -23.67 8.44 10.36
C ASP A 536 -25.08 7.96 10.70
N TRP A 537 -25.27 6.64 10.66
CA TRP A 537 -26.57 6.02 10.87
C TRP A 537 -26.58 5.30 12.22
N PHE A 538 -27.71 5.40 12.95
CA PHE A 538 -27.92 4.70 14.21
C PHE A 538 -26.77 4.89 15.20
N ALA A 539 -26.47 6.16 15.53
CA ALA A 539 -25.39 6.58 16.41
C ALA A 539 -23.98 6.15 15.91
N GLY A 540 -23.79 6.07 14.59
CA GLY A 540 -22.49 5.74 13.96
C GLY A 540 -22.18 4.25 13.92
N LYS A 541 -23.17 3.37 14.02
CA LYS A 541 -22.97 1.93 13.79
C LYS A 541 -22.54 1.64 12.35
N TRP A 542 -23.04 2.42 11.42
CA TRP A 542 -22.57 2.43 10.02
C TRP A 542 -22.62 3.84 9.44
N ASN A 543 -21.84 4.08 8.43
CA ASN A 543 -21.74 5.39 7.76
C ASN A 543 -21.84 5.29 6.25
N THR A 544 -22.21 6.42 5.65
CA THR A 544 -22.14 6.64 4.20
C THR A 544 -21.37 7.91 3.91
N THR A 545 -20.59 7.88 2.84
CA THR A 545 -19.92 9.06 2.28
C THR A 545 -20.14 9.07 0.77
N LEU A 546 -20.58 10.23 0.26
CA LEU A 546 -20.67 10.52 -1.17
C LEU A 546 -19.77 11.71 -1.47
N SER A 547 -18.90 11.61 -2.48
CA SER A 547 -18.07 12.72 -2.90
C SER A 547 -18.00 12.85 -4.42
N LEU A 548 -17.95 14.08 -4.89
CA LEU A 548 -17.68 14.45 -6.28
C LEU A 548 -16.41 15.28 -6.30
N TYR A 549 -15.50 14.96 -7.20
CA TYR A 549 -14.19 15.62 -7.25
C TYR A 549 -13.76 15.97 -8.67
N ASN A 550 -12.94 17.02 -8.76
CA ASN A 550 -12.27 17.44 -9.99
C ASN A 550 -10.83 17.83 -9.66
N ILE A 551 -9.88 17.03 -10.14
CA ILE A 551 -8.44 17.22 -9.94
C ILE A 551 -7.82 17.63 -11.27
N ASN A 552 -7.09 18.76 -11.28
CA ASN A 552 -6.24 19.15 -12.39
C ASN A 552 -4.78 18.89 -12.01
N LYS A 553 -4.01 18.29 -12.92
CA LYS A 553 -2.59 17.98 -12.75
C LYS A 553 -1.79 18.56 -13.90
N ASP A 554 -0.73 19.30 -13.57
CA ASP A 554 0.12 20.01 -14.51
C ASP A 554 1.59 19.58 -14.40
N ASN A 555 2.39 19.89 -15.42
CA ASN A 555 3.84 19.71 -15.51
C ASN A 555 4.31 18.25 -15.51
N THR A 556 3.46 17.28 -15.79
CA THR A 556 3.92 15.87 -15.92
C THR A 556 4.87 15.75 -17.10
N ILE A 557 6.00 15.08 -16.88
CA ILE A 557 7.01 14.78 -17.94
C ILE A 557 7.03 13.29 -18.26
N THR A 558 7.60 12.98 -19.43
CA THR A 558 7.97 11.63 -19.88
C THR A 558 9.29 11.70 -20.61
N SER A 559 9.94 10.56 -20.85
CA SER A 559 11.14 10.50 -21.65
C SER A 559 10.88 11.00 -23.08
N ASP A 560 11.84 11.71 -23.64
CA ASP A 560 11.80 12.15 -25.03
C ASP A 560 11.95 10.92 -25.96
N PRO A 561 10.94 10.60 -26.78
CA PRO A 561 11.00 9.41 -27.66
C PRO A 561 12.01 9.54 -28.78
N THR A 562 12.51 10.74 -29.03
CA THR A 562 13.52 11.00 -30.06
C THR A 562 14.95 10.98 -29.51
N ASP A 563 15.09 10.70 -28.19
CA ASP A 563 16.37 10.55 -27.51
C ASP A 563 16.62 9.08 -27.14
N PRO A 564 17.43 8.34 -27.93
CA PRO A 564 17.71 6.94 -27.61
C PRO A 564 18.57 6.76 -26.36
N SER A 565 19.17 7.84 -25.84
CA SER A 565 19.95 7.80 -24.60
C SER A 565 19.11 7.98 -23.34
N TYR A 566 17.81 8.29 -23.47
CA TYR A 566 16.87 8.58 -22.38
C TYR A 566 17.32 9.71 -21.42
N GLN A 567 18.20 10.61 -21.90
CA GLN A 567 18.73 11.73 -21.09
C GLN A 567 17.76 12.89 -21.00
N TYR A 568 16.93 13.08 -22.04
CA TYR A 568 16.02 14.20 -22.11
C TYR A 568 14.57 13.81 -21.85
N SER A 569 13.84 14.77 -21.31
CA SER A 569 12.40 14.68 -21.03
C SER A 569 11.62 15.65 -21.90
N ILE A 570 10.35 15.32 -22.13
CA ILE A 570 9.36 16.23 -22.73
C ILE A 570 8.13 16.33 -21.82
N LEU A 571 7.35 17.40 -21.98
CA LEU A 571 6.07 17.51 -21.29
C LEU A 571 5.09 16.46 -21.82
N LEU A 572 4.52 15.66 -20.95
CA LEU A 572 3.42 14.74 -21.26
C LEU A 572 2.09 15.50 -21.41
N GLY A 573 1.97 16.65 -20.76
CA GLY A 573 0.80 17.51 -20.81
C GLY A 573 0.06 17.63 -19.49
N LYS A 574 -1.09 18.30 -19.55
CA LYS A 574 -2.01 18.48 -18.42
C LYS A 574 -3.07 17.39 -18.44
N THR A 575 -3.47 16.95 -17.27
CA THR A 575 -4.54 15.97 -17.12
C THR A 575 -5.63 16.50 -16.18
N ARG A 576 -6.85 16.01 -16.38
CA ARG A 576 -7.98 16.27 -15.50
C ARG A 576 -8.62 14.95 -15.12
N VAL A 577 -8.80 14.76 -13.83
CA VAL A 577 -9.49 13.61 -13.25
C VAL A 577 -10.78 14.07 -12.60
N GLN A 578 -11.89 13.52 -13.02
CA GLN A 578 -13.22 13.80 -12.47
C GLN A 578 -13.86 12.49 -12.03
N GLY A 579 -14.63 12.53 -10.95
CA GLY A 579 -15.31 11.32 -10.53
C GLY A 579 -16.31 11.51 -9.41
N VAL A 580 -16.98 10.38 -9.15
CA VAL A 580 -17.95 10.21 -8.06
C VAL A 580 -17.51 9.01 -7.26
N GLU A 581 -17.50 9.12 -5.94
CA GLU A 581 -17.19 8.04 -5.02
C GLU A 581 -18.28 7.89 -3.98
N PHE A 582 -18.71 6.68 -3.74
CA PHE A 582 -19.66 6.30 -2.71
C PHE A 582 -19.08 5.20 -1.84
N ASP A 583 -19.09 5.39 -0.53
CA ASP A 583 -18.70 4.40 0.47
C ASP A 583 -19.85 4.19 1.46
N LEU A 584 -20.16 2.93 1.78
CA LEU A 584 -21.05 2.50 2.86
C LEU A 584 -20.34 1.41 3.66
N LYS A 585 -20.27 1.55 4.98
CA LYS A 585 -19.65 0.54 5.84
C LYS A 585 -20.18 0.58 7.25
N GLY A 586 -20.16 -0.58 7.89
CA GLY A 586 -20.48 -0.74 9.30
C GLY A 586 -21.45 -1.87 9.61
N GLN A 587 -22.00 -1.83 10.82
CA GLN A 587 -22.99 -2.77 11.31
C GLN A 587 -24.40 -2.28 10.96
N ILE A 588 -25.01 -2.85 9.96
CA ILE A 588 -26.33 -2.47 9.46
C ILE A 588 -27.42 -2.87 10.44
N THR A 589 -27.36 -4.12 10.94
CA THR A 589 -28.20 -4.64 12.02
C THR A 589 -27.38 -5.52 12.94
N ARG A 590 -27.94 -5.98 14.06
CA ARG A 590 -27.27 -6.92 14.96
C ARG A 590 -26.80 -8.16 14.20
N GLY A 591 -25.51 -8.46 14.31
CA GLY A 591 -24.86 -9.56 13.60
C GLY A 591 -24.58 -9.32 12.11
N PHE A 592 -25.14 -8.30 11.48
CA PHE A 592 -24.96 -8.04 10.05
C PHE A 592 -24.08 -6.82 9.78
N ASN A 593 -22.91 -7.06 9.20
CA ASN A 593 -21.95 -6.05 8.82
C ASN A 593 -21.84 -6.00 7.29
N ALA A 594 -21.68 -4.81 6.75
CA ALA A 594 -21.51 -4.61 5.32
C ALA A 594 -20.42 -3.56 5.03
N ILE A 595 -19.72 -3.77 3.93
CA ILE A 595 -18.90 -2.77 3.23
C ILE A 595 -19.41 -2.79 1.79
N PHE A 596 -19.74 -1.62 1.26
CA PHE A 596 -20.03 -1.43 -0.15
C PHE A 596 -19.38 -0.14 -0.62
N ASN A 597 -18.72 -0.16 -1.74
CA ASN A 597 -18.18 1.04 -2.34
C ASN A 597 -18.31 1.00 -3.86
N TYR A 598 -18.46 2.18 -4.43
CA TYR A 598 -18.50 2.41 -5.87
C TYR A 598 -17.71 3.66 -6.22
N ALA A 599 -16.96 3.62 -7.31
CA ALA A 599 -16.37 4.81 -7.89
C ALA A 599 -16.52 4.82 -9.42
N PHE A 600 -16.83 5.99 -9.91
CA PHE A 600 -16.67 6.38 -11.31
C PHE A 600 -15.49 7.34 -11.40
N THR A 601 -14.53 7.06 -12.29
CA THR A 601 -13.34 7.89 -12.50
C THR A 601 -13.13 8.10 -13.98
N GLU A 602 -13.01 9.35 -14.40
CA GLU A 602 -12.60 9.71 -15.75
C GLU A 602 -11.32 10.55 -15.69
N ASN A 603 -10.24 10.09 -16.33
CA ASN A 603 -8.94 10.75 -16.40
C ASN A 603 -8.55 10.99 -17.86
N LYS A 604 -8.42 12.26 -18.26
CA LYS A 604 -8.17 12.68 -19.64
C LYS A 604 -7.06 13.72 -19.74
N TYR A 605 -6.35 13.70 -20.84
CA TYR A 605 -5.47 14.80 -21.24
C TYR A 605 -6.29 16.02 -21.61
N THR A 606 -5.90 17.22 -21.14
CA THR A 606 -6.62 18.48 -21.38
C THR A 606 -5.93 19.36 -22.42
N GLU A 607 -4.73 18.99 -22.85
CA GLU A 607 -3.98 19.63 -23.94
C GLU A 607 -3.33 18.58 -24.85
N THR A 608 -3.02 18.95 -26.08
CA THR A 608 -2.30 18.12 -27.03
C THR A 608 -0.80 18.40 -26.90
N THR A 609 -0.01 17.35 -26.85
CA THR A 609 1.47 17.37 -26.82
C THR A 609 2.02 16.39 -27.86
N ALA A 610 3.34 16.25 -27.94
CA ALA A 610 3.97 15.26 -28.80
C ALA A 610 3.60 13.80 -28.47
N LYS A 611 3.10 13.53 -27.25
CA LYS A 611 2.82 12.18 -26.73
C LYS A 611 1.35 11.91 -26.40
N ALA A 612 0.50 12.95 -26.36
CA ALA A 612 -0.89 12.81 -25.97
C ALA A 612 -1.77 13.79 -26.72
N THR A 613 -2.96 13.38 -27.11
CA THR A 613 -3.98 14.22 -27.75
C THR A 613 -4.99 14.66 -26.71
N LYS A 614 -5.43 15.91 -26.79
CA LYS A 614 -6.50 16.43 -25.93
C LYS A 614 -7.76 15.58 -26.06
N GLY A 615 -8.29 15.14 -24.92
CA GLY A 615 -9.46 14.28 -24.82
C GLY A 615 -9.15 12.80 -24.71
N ASP A 616 -7.92 12.37 -25.02
CA ASP A 616 -7.49 10.98 -24.86
C ASP A 616 -7.52 10.58 -23.39
N ARG A 617 -7.78 9.31 -23.16
CA ARG A 617 -7.77 8.69 -21.83
C ARG A 617 -6.33 8.56 -21.34
N VAL A 618 -6.09 8.97 -20.09
CA VAL A 618 -4.85 8.58 -19.39
C VAL A 618 -4.97 7.09 -19.04
N PRO A 619 -3.99 6.25 -19.39
CA PRO A 619 -4.09 4.81 -19.19
C PRO A 619 -3.91 4.37 -17.72
N GLY A 620 -4.22 3.10 -17.43
CA GLY A 620 -3.86 2.44 -16.18
C GLY A 620 -4.90 2.50 -15.08
N TYR A 621 -6.18 2.61 -15.39
CA TYR A 621 -7.26 2.53 -14.41
C TYR A 621 -8.53 1.88 -14.98
N ALA A 622 -9.43 1.44 -14.09
CA ALA A 622 -10.80 1.09 -14.43
C ALA A 622 -11.71 2.29 -14.22
N LYS A 623 -12.59 2.58 -15.17
CA LYS A 623 -13.51 3.70 -15.11
C LYS A 623 -14.61 3.50 -14.07
N HIS A 624 -15.06 2.26 -13.93
CA HIS A 624 -16.03 1.85 -12.91
C HIS A 624 -15.40 0.81 -11.97
N THR A 625 -15.48 1.07 -10.69
CA THR A 625 -15.10 0.12 -9.65
C THR A 625 -16.25 -0.06 -8.67
N ALA A 626 -16.64 -1.30 -8.40
CA ALA A 626 -17.64 -1.62 -7.38
C ALA A 626 -17.15 -2.78 -6.54
N ASN A 627 -17.19 -2.64 -5.23
CA ASN A 627 -16.83 -3.71 -4.32
C ASN A 627 -17.87 -3.85 -3.21
N GLY A 628 -18.05 -5.08 -2.75
CA GLY A 628 -18.92 -5.38 -1.62
C GLY A 628 -18.35 -6.47 -0.75
N TRP A 629 -18.59 -6.38 0.54
CA TRP A 629 -18.34 -7.43 1.52
C TRP A 629 -19.48 -7.45 2.53
N LEU A 630 -20.11 -8.60 2.69
CA LEU A 630 -21.19 -8.87 3.62
C LEU A 630 -20.72 -9.90 4.64
N ASN A 631 -21.03 -9.70 5.89
CA ASN A 631 -20.73 -10.65 6.95
C ASN A 631 -21.91 -10.71 7.91
N TYR A 632 -22.52 -11.89 8.04
CA TYR A 632 -23.57 -12.14 9.02
C TYR A 632 -23.09 -13.13 10.06
N THR A 633 -23.30 -12.84 11.33
CA THR A 633 -23.01 -13.70 12.47
C THR A 633 -24.29 -13.95 13.24
N PHE A 634 -24.66 -15.22 13.42
CA PHE A 634 -25.80 -15.61 14.26
C PHE A 634 -25.52 -15.22 15.71
N THR A 635 -26.42 -14.43 16.30
CA THR A 635 -26.22 -13.82 17.64
C THR A 635 -26.93 -14.56 18.75
N ASP A 636 -27.69 -15.58 18.41
CA ASP A 636 -28.49 -16.37 19.37
C ASP A 636 -28.86 -17.76 18.78
N GLY A 637 -29.44 -18.63 19.61
CA GLY A 637 -29.88 -19.95 19.23
C GLY A 637 -28.75 -20.97 19.04
N ALA A 638 -29.04 -22.09 18.37
CA ALA A 638 -28.12 -23.21 18.19
C ALA A 638 -26.91 -22.85 17.28
N LEU A 639 -27.03 -21.81 16.47
CA LEU A 639 -25.97 -21.34 15.56
C LEU A 639 -25.22 -20.13 16.13
N GLU A 640 -25.41 -19.78 17.39
CA GLU A 640 -24.73 -18.63 18.01
C GLU A 640 -23.23 -18.68 17.79
N GLY A 641 -22.66 -17.56 17.28
CA GLY A 641 -21.25 -17.42 16.94
C GLY A 641 -20.86 -17.90 15.56
N PHE A 642 -21.69 -18.69 14.85
CA PHE A 642 -21.45 -19.00 13.45
C PHE A 642 -21.68 -17.77 12.58
N GLY A 643 -20.89 -17.68 11.51
CA GLY A 643 -20.97 -16.57 10.56
C GLY A 643 -20.80 -17.01 9.11
N LEU A 644 -21.45 -16.26 8.24
CA LEU A 644 -21.37 -16.38 6.79
C LEU A 644 -20.83 -15.08 6.22
N SER A 645 -19.93 -15.16 5.25
CA SER A 645 -19.40 -13.99 4.55
C SER A 645 -19.47 -14.18 3.05
N PHE A 646 -19.73 -13.11 2.33
CA PHE A 646 -19.70 -13.06 0.88
C PHE A 646 -19.14 -11.73 0.41
N GLY A 647 -18.23 -11.77 -0.55
CA GLY A 647 -17.62 -10.58 -1.11
C GLY A 647 -17.55 -10.63 -2.64
N GLY A 648 -17.50 -9.43 -3.24
CA GLY A 648 -17.36 -9.31 -4.68
C GLY A 648 -16.63 -8.04 -5.08
N SER A 649 -15.90 -8.09 -6.20
CA SER A 649 -15.25 -6.97 -6.85
C SER A 649 -15.58 -6.96 -8.33
N TYR A 650 -15.94 -5.80 -8.85
CA TYR A 650 -16.23 -5.55 -10.26
C TYR A 650 -15.45 -4.33 -10.74
N LEU A 651 -14.66 -4.49 -11.79
CA LEU A 651 -13.95 -3.40 -12.45
C LEU A 651 -14.32 -3.44 -13.94
N ALA A 652 -14.87 -2.33 -14.46
CA ALA A 652 -15.30 -2.24 -15.84
C ALA A 652 -14.67 -1.06 -16.57
N ASP A 653 -14.67 -1.13 -17.89
CA ASP A 653 -14.02 -0.16 -18.76
C ASP A 653 -12.57 0.04 -18.31
N ARG A 654 -11.82 -1.07 -18.29
CA ARG A 654 -10.43 -1.14 -17.86
C ARG A 654 -9.49 -0.82 -19.01
N SER A 655 -8.48 -0.02 -18.76
CA SER A 655 -7.34 0.14 -19.67
C SER A 655 -6.07 -0.39 -19.03
N SER A 656 -5.22 -1.01 -19.86
CA SER A 656 -3.87 -1.33 -19.46
C SER A 656 -3.12 -0.06 -19.07
N TRP A 657 -2.22 -0.15 -18.11
CA TRP A 657 -1.24 0.91 -17.96
C TRP A 657 -0.16 0.77 -19.05
N ASN A 658 0.50 1.87 -19.35
CA ASN A 658 1.44 1.93 -20.46
C ASN A 658 2.88 1.92 -19.91
N TRP A 659 3.62 0.87 -20.22
CA TRP A 659 5.01 0.73 -19.84
C TRP A 659 5.90 0.90 -21.11
N GLY A 660 6.06 2.15 -21.54
CA GLY A 660 6.89 2.45 -22.71
C GLY A 660 6.28 2.11 -24.07
N SER A 661 5.05 1.61 -24.13
CA SER A 661 4.33 1.38 -25.39
C SER A 661 3.73 2.67 -25.95
N SER A 662 3.60 2.72 -27.27
CA SER A 662 2.87 3.77 -27.96
C SER A 662 1.35 3.62 -27.88
N THR A 663 0.86 2.44 -27.48
CA THR A 663 -0.56 2.10 -27.47
C THR A 663 -1.05 1.68 -26.08
N THR A 664 -2.28 2.08 -25.76
CA THR A 664 -3.02 1.58 -24.60
C THR A 664 -3.97 0.51 -25.07
N LEU A 665 -4.02 -0.62 -24.35
CA LEU A 665 -4.87 -1.75 -24.68
C LEU A 665 -6.05 -1.83 -23.69
N ASP A 666 -7.24 -2.09 -24.21
CA ASP A 666 -8.40 -2.37 -23.38
C ASP A 666 -8.29 -3.76 -22.76
N MET A 667 -8.80 -3.88 -21.56
CA MET A 667 -8.82 -5.12 -20.79
C MET A 667 -10.25 -5.54 -20.52
N ASN A 668 -10.49 -6.85 -20.53
CA ASN A 668 -11.78 -7.40 -20.16
C ASN A 668 -12.20 -6.98 -18.75
N ASP A 669 -13.50 -6.91 -18.52
CA ASP A 669 -14.04 -6.63 -17.19
C ASP A 669 -13.54 -7.67 -16.18
N TYR A 670 -13.28 -7.18 -14.98
CA TYR A 670 -12.82 -7.98 -13.85
C TYR A 670 -13.99 -8.26 -12.92
N VAL A 671 -14.27 -9.53 -12.67
CA VAL A 671 -15.33 -9.97 -11.75
C VAL A 671 -14.78 -11.07 -10.86
N LYS A 672 -14.70 -10.82 -9.55
CA LYS A 672 -14.24 -11.77 -8.54
C LYS A 672 -15.25 -11.89 -7.42
N PHE A 673 -15.50 -13.12 -6.96
CA PHE A 673 -16.31 -13.38 -5.79
C PHE A 673 -15.56 -14.26 -4.80
N ASP A 674 -15.73 -13.95 -3.52
CA ASP A 674 -15.14 -14.65 -2.38
C ASP A 674 -16.26 -15.02 -1.40
N ALA A 675 -16.10 -16.10 -0.65
CA ALA A 675 -17.05 -16.52 0.38
C ALA A 675 -16.31 -17.02 1.62
N GLY A 676 -16.97 -16.96 2.76
CA GLY A 676 -16.37 -17.39 4.01
C GLY A 676 -17.37 -17.96 5.00
N LEU A 677 -16.86 -18.85 5.85
CA LEU A 677 -17.51 -19.39 7.02
C LEU A 677 -16.70 -19.00 8.24
N SER A 678 -17.36 -18.65 9.33
CA SER A 678 -16.67 -18.34 10.58
C SER A 678 -17.40 -18.90 11.78
N TRP A 679 -16.66 -19.11 12.85
CA TRP A 679 -17.22 -19.38 14.17
C TRP A 679 -16.40 -18.67 15.22
N GLU A 680 -17.05 -18.01 16.14
CA GLU A 680 -16.39 -17.20 17.18
C GLU A 680 -17.10 -17.37 18.51
N ASN A 681 -16.32 -17.62 19.56
CA ASN A 681 -16.76 -17.53 20.94
C ASN A 681 -15.86 -16.57 21.74
N THR A 682 -15.93 -16.56 23.06
CA THR A 682 -15.13 -15.65 23.90
C THR A 682 -13.63 -15.87 23.77
N LYS A 683 -13.18 -17.12 23.52
CA LYS A 683 -11.76 -17.50 23.48
C LYS A 683 -11.26 -17.87 22.09
N PHE A 684 -12.09 -18.46 21.24
CA PHE A 684 -11.67 -18.98 19.95
C PHE A 684 -12.37 -18.27 18.79
N ARG A 685 -11.66 -18.18 17.72
CA ARG A 685 -12.18 -17.75 16.42
C ARG A 685 -11.64 -18.64 15.32
N VAL A 686 -12.53 -19.18 14.51
CA VAL A 686 -12.19 -19.98 13.33
C VAL A 686 -12.77 -19.29 12.11
N ASN A 687 -11.96 -19.06 11.08
CA ASN A 687 -12.41 -18.50 9.81
C ASN A 687 -11.90 -19.37 8.66
N LEU A 688 -12.79 -19.74 7.75
CA LEU A 688 -12.50 -20.36 6.47
C LEU A 688 -12.95 -19.41 5.38
N ASN A 689 -12.05 -18.90 4.54
CA ASN A 689 -12.40 -18.12 3.36
C ASN A 689 -11.95 -18.85 2.11
N VAL A 690 -12.80 -18.84 1.08
CA VAL A 690 -12.52 -19.32 -0.26
C VAL A 690 -12.52 -18.10 -1.18
N PHE A 691 -11.41 -17.86 -1.85
CA PHE A 691 -11.20 -16.74 -2.77
C PHE A 691 -11.38 -17.20 -4.21
N ASN A 692 -11.89 -16.30 -5.06
CA ASN A 692 -12.17 -16.59 -6.47
C ASN A 692 -13.02 -17.86 -6.64
N ILE A 693 -14.19 -17.91 -5.97
CA ILE A 693 -15.03 -19.11 -5.85
C ILE A 693 -15.46 -19.70 -7.19
N PHE A 694 -15.55 -18.86 -8.25
CA PHE A 694 -15.91 -19.29 -9.61
C PHE A 694 -14.70 -19.64 -10.47
N ASP A 695 -13.49 -19.61 -9.90
CA ASP A 695 -12.22 -19.94 -10.57
C ASP A 695 -11.99 -19.21 -11.89
N ARG A 696 -12.35 -17.92 -11.92
CA ARG A 696 -12.16 -17.09 -13.12
C ARG A 696 -10.68 -16.79 -13.33
N TYR A 697 -10.25 -16.78 -14.60
CA TYR A 697 -8.92 -16.28 -14.95
C TYR A 697 -8.93 -14.76 -14.87
N LEU A 698 -8.31 -14.22 -13.84
CA LEU A 698 -8.20 -12.78 -13.54
C LEU A 698 -6.76 -12.32 -13.72
N TYR A 699 -6.59 -11.08 -14.16
CA TYR A 699 -5.27 -10.50 -14.39
C TYR A 699 -5.31 -8.96 -14.32
N SER A 700 -4.16 -8.38 -14.03
CA SER A 700 -3.83 -6.99 -14.30
C SER A 700 -2.80 -6.93 -15.42
N GLY A 701 -2.77 -5.85 -16.19
CA GLY A 701 -1.95 -5.85 -17.38
C GLY A 701 -1.49 -4.47 -17.85
N SER A 702 -0.45 -4.54 -18.67
CA SER A 702 0.18 -3.42 -19.36
C SER A 702 0.37 -3.74 -20.84
N SER A 703 0.58 -2.73 -21.64
CA SER A 703 1.13 -2.83 -22.99
C SER A 703 2.59 -2.46 -22.98
N ILE A 704 3.38 -3.12 -23.83
CA ILE A 704 4.80 -2.86 -23.99
C ILE A 704 5.20 -3.09 -25.44
N ASP A 705 6.15 -2.31 -25.96
CA ASP A 705 6.75 -2.54 -27.25
C ASP A 705 8.02 -3.38 -27.07
N PHE A 706 7.95 -4.65 -27.44
CA PHE A 706 9.05 -5.61 -27.29
C PHE A 706 10.09 -5.44 -28.42
N LEU A 707 11.35 -5.31 -28.04
CA LEU A 707 12.47 -5.33 -28.97
C LEU A 707 12.56 -6.70 -29.66
N GLN A 708 12.67 -6.69 -30.98
CA GLN A 708 12.87 -7.88 -31.80
C GLN A 708 14.35 -8.05 -32.14
N ALA A 709 14.77 -9.27 -32.51
CA ALA A 709 16.14 -9.57 -32.86
C ALA A 709 16.65 -8.83 -34.12
N ASP A 710 15.74 -8.34 -34.94
CA ASP A 710 16.05 -7.52 -36.14
C ASP A 710 16.18 -6.02 -35.82
N GLY A 711 16.09 -5.65 -34.53
CA GLY A 711 16.15 -4.27 -34.07
C GLY A 711 14.84 -3.51 -34.17
N THR A 712 13.76 -4.12 -34.61
CA THR A 712 12.42 -3.51 -34.65
C THR A 712 11.72 -3.65 -33.32
N TYR A 713 10.62 -2.90 -33.12
CA TYR A 713 9.74 -3.02 -31.94
C TYR A 713 8.39 -3.56 -32.36
N LYS A 714 7.85 -4.50 -31.58
CA LYS A 714 6.53 -5.07 -31.78
C LYS A 714 5.71 -4.95 -30.50
N GLY A 715 4.53 -4.32 -30.60
CA GLY A 715 3.60 -4.22 -29.50
C GLY A 715 3.15 -5.58 -28.99
N GLY A 716 3.07 -5.73 -27.69
CA GLY A 716 2.67 -6.96 -27.02
C GLY A 716 1.98 -6.72 -25.68
N TYR A 717 1.58 -7.84 -25.08
CA TYR A 717 0.86 -7.92 -23.83
C TYR A 717 1.79 -8.36 -22.70
N TYR A 718 1.72 -7.65 -21.60
CA TYR A 718 2.50 -7.87 -20.41
C TYR A 718 1.56 -7.85 -19.22
N TYR A 719 1.45 -8.93 -18.46
CA TYR A 719 0.43 -9.04 -17.43
C TYR A 719 0.84 -9.96 -16.26
N GLN A 720 0.11 -9.86 -15.18
CA GLN A 720 0.20 -10.75 -14.02
C GLN A 720 -1.16 -11.41 -13.81
N ALA A 721 -1.17 -12.74 -13.83
CA ALA A 721 -2.35 -13.52 -13.49
C ALA A 721 -2.59 -13.51 -11.98
N GLU A 722 -3.86 -13.53 -11.55
CA GLU A 722 -4.24 -13.75 -10.16
C GLU A 722 -4.41 -15.24 -9.86
N ALA A 723 -4.38 -15.56 -8.56
CA ALA A 723 -4.55 -16.92 -8.09
C ALA A 723 -5.88 -17.52 -8.56
N PRO A 724 -5.89 -18.81 -8.96
CA PRO A 724 -7.12 -19.58 -9.13
C PRO A 724 -7.88 -19.68 -7.82
N ARG A 725 -9.00 -20.39 -7.80
CA ARG A 725 -9.72 -20.64 -6.55
C ARG A 725 -8.79 -21.21 -5.49
N ASN A 726 -8.77 -20.55 -4.34
CA ASN A 726 -7.89 -20.93 -3.23
C ASN A 726 -8.59 -20.66 -1.90
N PHE A 727 -8.03 -21.19 -0.81
CA PHE A 727 -8.63 -21.05 0.51
C PHE A 727 -7.60 -20.69 1.58
N ARG A 728 -8.11 -20.12 2.68
CA ARG A 728 -7.39 -19.94 3.96
C ARG A 728 -8.28 -20.37 5.11
N LEU A 729 -7.71 -21.15 6.02
CA LEU A 729 -8.32 -21.53 7.30
C LEU A 729 -7.47 -20.95 8.42
N SER A 730 -8.04 -20.08 9.26
CA SER A 730 -7.37 -19.55 10.43
C SER A 730 -8.07 -19.98 11.72
N ILE A 731 -7.26 -20.28 12.72
CA ILE A 731 -7.70 -20.61 14.08
C ILE A 731 -6.98 -19.65 15.02
N GLY A 732 -7.72 -18.82 15.73
CA GLY A 732 -7.22 -17.84 16.68
C GLY A 732 -7.70 -18.15 18.11
N TYR A 733 -6.81 -17.93 19.07
CA TYR A 733 -7.09 -17.98 20.51
C TYR A 733 -6.92 -16.58 21.10
N LYS A 734 -7.89 -16.15 21.91
CA LYS A 734 -7.89 -14.88 22.64
C LYS A 734 -7.66 -15.14 24.13
N PHE A 735 -6.80 -14.40 24.74
CA PHE A 735 -6.45 -14.50 26.16
C PHE A 735 -6.41 -13.13 26.85
#